data_b232033e0bbddf164fe0981fc5ab3641
#
_entry.id   b232033e0bbddf164fe0981fc5ab3641
#
_cell.length_a   1.000
_cell.length_b   1.000
_cell.length_c   1.000
_cell.angle_alpha   90.00
_cell.angle_beta   90.00
_cell.angle_gamma   90.00
#
_symmetry.space_group_name_H-M   'P 1'
#
loop_
_entity.id
_entity.type
_entity.pdbx_description
1 polymer ?
#
loop_
_entity_poly.entity_id
_entity_poly.type
_entity_poly.pdbx_seq_one_letter_code
_entity_poly.pdbx_strand_id
1 'polypeptide(L)'
;MIFLWFFEKSPPKMASENELLQFVLPTFFWILGAFFVPWIVHNSHAFSRFLPSVQYRNPSGGQAIRLAHAPAQRCFLLLCFVQGAWAAAPAYDNLVAQARAGKPHAALEFLRSQPMNTPDSARYISDWVEIAQWAGQDREAVEVYTRYANSVPMPTRAMAAAARAYRNVQQWGAAVSLLETVVAREPANAELQLALVMALADAGQDQKALPLAKQLLVQDPKNPQKLLALAYVHMRAGRLFDAKEQLSLARELAPRNAEVLQQNMALLPQLNMSYAALNMALAHPELVTRAQLRSLQAARGAELVGLAEIESRNERTRFDVSDRALAYYAPLLTAWRSDSEAGADLVRIRIDRLGALHTRFHMQALITEYEALLREGVPVPAYAKRWAASAYMYLRQPEQALVLYRELDTLPDRSEELRVQDAVSLIYALVETEQLDEAVALADQAAQNQGPTRYLEGAAPVENDLLMDAKVQAALVHSFAEDMPQAQQRMESMLEMAPGNQGLRTTLAGLYRARSQPRRSEISLKMAEALEPRNLGLQVQQGHTALALQEWRQMDALADDSIARFPENAQARRLDRLRDVHHMAELQVSGYRGRSSENPALGSRDYGVDTAVYTAPLAHDWRLFAGMGYGVGDFAEGRGRHRLGRAGLEWRVRDNTAEAEVSSHQFGHGTRTGARLAVNHDISDHWAVGLDLERLSRSTPLRALHSNITANSAGASLRWRANERREWSLGVSGLDFSDGNRSTTVSLNGRERLYTRPHWNADLLLGLESNHNSQPGGPYFAPESDLMFSPVLSLNHVMYRRYETSWTQNVLLGFGAYAQKGYGTGGVATLGYGQRFRWNDVLEVGLTYSITRRPYDGKQERHQRLAFDLNYRF
;
A
#
# COMPACT_ATOMS: atom_id res chain seq x y z
N MET A 1 38.73 8.24 7.80
CA MET A 1 39.22 8.24 6.40
C MET A 1 38.84 6.98 5.62
N ILE A 2 38.94 5.79 6.18
CA ILE A 2 38.53 4.52 5.49
C ILE A 2 37.01 4.47 5.26
N PHE A 3 36.20 5.01 6.14
CA PHE A 3 34.73 5.05 6.02
C PHE A 3 34.22 6.04 4.95
N LEU A 4 34.87 7.15 4.74
CA LEU A 4 34.53 8.13 3.69
C LEU A 4 34.88 7.65 2.29
N TRP A 5 35.91 6.81 2.13
CA TRP A 5 36.31 6.27 0.83
C TRP A 5 35.34 5.23 0.26
N PHE A 6 34.52 4.55 1.11
CA PHE A 6 33.53 3.56 0.67
C PHE A 6 32.22 4.18 0.12
N PHE A 7 31.94 5.44 0.39
CA PHE A 7 30.68 6.11 0.02
C PHE A 7 30.79 7.13 -1.13
N GLU A 8 31.95 7.29 -1.75
CA GLU A 8 32.14 8.15 -2.94
C GLU A 8 31.62 7.50 -4.26
N LYS A 9 31.29 6.23 -4.21
CA LYS A 9 30.56 5.55 -5.30
C LYS A 9 29.14 5.30 -4.83
N SER A 10 28.18 5.81 -5.61
CA SER A 10 26.72 5.68 -5.43
C SER A 10 26.29 4.52 -4.51
N PRO A 11 25.41 4.75 -3.51
CA PRO A 11 24.99 3.68 -2.61
C PRO A 11 24.48 2.50 -3.45
N PRO A 12 24.88 1.27 -3.15
CA PRO A 12 24.36 0.11 -3.85
C PRO A 12 22.85 0.11 -3.69
N LYS A 13 22.11 -0.05 -4.80
CA LYS A 13 20.66 -0.32 -4.77
C LYS A 13 20.47 -1.67 -4.09
N MET A 14 20.28 -1.65 -2.78
CA MET A 14 20.01 -2.86 -1.99
C MET A 14 18.57 -3.28 -2.23
N ALA A 15 18.37 -4.45 -2.80
CA ALA A 15 17.07 -4.93 -3.25
C ALA A 15 16.23 -5.58 -2.14
N SER A 16 16.79 -5.90 -0.94
CA SER A 16 16.05 -6.53 0.15
C SER A 16 16.59 -6.24 1.56
N GLU A 17 15.72 -6.32 2.57
CA GLU A 17 16.11 -6.21 4.00
C GLU A 17 17.18 -7.23 4.42
N ASN A 18 17.19 -8.42 3.81
CA ASN A 18 18.18 -9.47 4.09
C ASN A 18 19.59 -9.08 3.63
N GLU A 19 19.72 -8.33 2.53
CA GLU A 19 21.03 -7.85 2.06
C GLU A 19 21.58 -6.74 2.97
N LEU A 20 20.70 -5.87 3.47
CA LEU A 20 21.06 -4.84 4.44
C LEU A 20 21.55 -5.46 5.76
N LEU A 21 20.83 -6.46 6.27
CA LEU A 21 21.20 -7.21 7.47
C LEU A 21 22.54 -7.94 7.30
N GLN A 22 22.81 -8.56 6.14
CA GLN A 22 24.07 -9.21 5.86
C GLN A 22 25.26 -8.23 5.77
N PHE A 23 25.02 -6.97 5.43
CA PHE A 23 26.06 -5.95 5.33
C PHE A 23 26.27 -5.20 6.66
N VAL A 24 25.20 -4.84 7.34
CA VAL A 24 25.24 -4.02 8.58
C VAL A 24 25.64 -4.86 9.80
N LEU A 25 25.06 -6.04 9.96
CA LEU A 25 25.37 -6.91 11.12
C LEU A 25 26.84 -7.35 11.20
N PRO A 26 27.49 -7.84 10.13
CA PRO A 26 28.92 -8.19 10.22
C PRO A 26 29.81 -6.99 10.49
N THR A 27 29.48 -5.81 9.93
CA THR A 27 30.26 -4.57 10.15
C THR A 27 30.10 -4.11 11.60
N PHE A 28 28.91 -4.19 12.16
CA PHE A 28 28.62 -3.88 13.57
C PHE A 28 29.25 -4.90 14.52
N PHE A 29 29.16 -6.22 14.20
CA PHE A 29 29.79 -7.28 15.00
C PHE A 29 31.30 -7.20 14.92
N TRP A 30 31.89 -6.77 13.82
CA TRP A 30 33.33 -6.55 13.70
C TRP A 30 33.80 -5.38 14.58
N ILE A 31 33.02 -4.30 14.63
CA ILE A 31 33.25 -3.16 15.52
C ILE A 31 33.08 -3.56 16.99
N LEU A 32 32.03 -4.33 17.33
CA LEU A 32 31.80 -4.88 18.66
C LEU A 32 32.91 -5.90 19.04
N GLY A 33 33.36 -6.75 18.12
CA GLY A 33 34.45 -7.69 18.29
C GLY A 33 35.76 -6.99 18.67
N ALA A 34 36.06 -5.83 18.09
CA ALA A 34 37.21 -5.02 18.45
C ALA A 34 37.17 -4.49 19.90
N PHE A 35 35.96 -4.42 20.50
CA PHE A 35 35.76 -4.03 21.91
C PHE A 35 35.81 -5.21 22.87
N PHE A 36 35.39 -6.43 22.47
CA PHE A 36 35.23 -7.58 23.32
C PHE A 36 36.40 -8.59 23.27
N VAL A 37 37.26 -8.53 22.26
CA VAL A 37 38.42 -9.45 22.11
C VAL A 37 39.33 -9.51 23.34
N PRO A 38 39.60 -8.43 24.12
CA PRO A 38 40.39 -8.55 25.32
C PRO A 38 39.74 -9.34 26.49
N TRP A 39 38.41 -9.55 26.40
CA TRP A 39 37.67 -10.27 27.45
C TRP A 39 37.48 -11.77 27.15
N ILE A 40 37.42 -12.16 25.88
CA ILE A 40 37.22 -13.53 25.44
C ILE A 40 38.49 -14.37 25.53
N VAL A 41 39.66 -13.74 25.40
CA VAL A 41 40.95 -14.47 25.46
C VAL A 41 41.30 -14.97 26.85
N HIS A 42 40.60 -14.56 27.91
CA HIS A 42 40.84 -14.97 29.27
C HIS A 42 39.90 -16.07 29.80
N ASN A 43 38.90 -16.51 29.03
CA ASN A 43 37.90 -17.51 29.47
C ASN A 43 37.47 -18.53 28.39
N SER A 44 38.40 -18.96 27.51
CA SER A 44 38.12 -20.01 26.53
C SER A 44 38.31 -21.42 27.05
N HIS A 45 37.42 -21.90 27.95
CA HIS A 45 37.24 -23.31 28.26
C HIS A 45 35.79 -23.63 28.63
N ALA A 46 34.81 -23.30 27.80
CA ALA A 46 33.47 -23.90 27.82
C ALA A 46 32.61 -23.34 26.69
N PHE A 47 32.72 -23.94 25.53
CA PHE A 47 31.61 -23.98 24.55
C PHE A 47 32.11 -24.65 23.26
N SER A 48 32.28 -25.95 23.33
CA SER A 48 32.34 -26.80 22.16
C SER A 48 31.27 -27.88 22.30
N ARG A 49 30.14 -27.69 21.66
CA ARG A 49 29.15 -28.69 21.23
C ARG A 49 27.84 -27.98 20.89
N PHE A 50 27.55 -27.94 19.61
CA PHE A 50 26.22 -27.95 18.98
C PHE A 50 26.21 -27.17 17.65
N LEU A 51 26.48 -27.89 16.58
CA LEU A 51 25.98 -27.60 15.25
C LEU A 51 25.86 -28.92 14.48
N PRO A 52 24.69 -29.28 13.93
CA PRO A 52 24.61 -30.35 12.94
C PRO A 52 24.74 -29.78 11.52
N SER A 53 25.54 -30.46 10.72
CA SER A 53 25.79 -30.25 9.30
C SER A 53 24.60 -30.67 8.46
N VAL A 54 24.21 -29.83 7.48
CA VAL A 54 23.32 -30.22 6.37
C VAL A 54 24.09 -30.12 5.08
N GLN A 55 24.24 -31.28 4.43
CA GLN A 55 24.85 -31.44 3.11
C GLN A 55 23.85 -31.13 2.00
N TYR A 56 24.25 -30.29 1.06
CA TYR A 56 23.61 -30.14 -0.24
C TYR A 56 24.08 -31.22 -1.21
N ARG A 57 23.12 -31.85 -1.87
CA ARG A 57 23.38 -32.77 -2.99
C ARG A 57 22.66 -32.24 -4.25
N ASN A 58 23.43 -31.92 -5.27
CA ASN A 58 22.98 -31.66 -6.63
C ASN A 58 22.90 -32.99 -7.41
N PRO A 59 21.99 -33.20 -8.32
CA PRO A 59 22.35 -33.95 -9.51
C PRO A 59 21.98 -33.27 -10.82
N SER A 60 22.93 -33.27 -11.69
CA SER A 60 22.96 -32.94 -13.09
C SER A 60 22.55 -34.12 -14.00
N GLY A 61 22.17 -33.81 -15.23
CA GLY A 61 22.12 -34.70 -16.41
C GLY A 61 20.73 -34.78 -17.00
N GLY A 62 20.40 -34.37 -18.17
CA GLY A 62 21.07 -34.42 -19.47
C GLY A 62 20.39 -35.44 -20.38
N GLN A 63 19.65 -34.98 -21.36
CA GLN A 63 19.82 -35.41 -22.75
C GLN A 63 18.66 -35.04 -23.68
N ALA A 64 19.05 -34.49 -24.81
CA ALA A 64 18.23 -34.15 -25.96
C ALA A 64 18.06 -35.35 -26.88
N ILE A 65 16.95 -35.45 -27.60
CA ILE A 65 16.88 -36.16 -28.89
C ILE A 65 16.01 -35.36 -29.86
N ARG A 66 16.63 -35.14 -31.02
CA ARG A 66 16.07 -34.62 -32.29
C ARG A 66 15.53 -35.75 -33.16
N LEU A 67 14.73 -35.33 -34.13
CA LEU A 67 14.60 -35.78 -35.52
C LEU A 67 13.14 -35.90 -35.94
N ALA A 68 12.61 -35.21 -36.85
CA ALA A 68 12.87 -34.88 -38.26
C ALA A 68 12.05 -35.76 -39.26
N HIS A 69 11.45 -35.07 -40.18
CA HIS A 69 11.15 -35.39 -41.57
C HIS A 69 9.73 -35.78 -42.00
N ALA A 70 9.24 -34.91 -42.86
CA ALA A 70 8.27 -35.13 -43.95
C ALA A 70 8.90 -36.00 -45.06
N PRO A 71 8.32 -36.27 -46.24
CA PRO A 71 7.29 -35.58 -47.02
C PRO A 71 6.46 -36.46 -48.04
N ALA A 72 5.50 -35.76 -48.73
CA ALA A 72 5.16 -35.86 -50.18
C ALA A 72 4.46 -37.10 -50.75
N GLN A 73 3.57 -36.98 -51.50
CA GLN A 73 3.41 -36.73 -52.93
C GLN A 73 2.17 -37.42 -53.57
N ARG A 74 1.45 -36.63 -54.30
CA ARG A 74 1.09 -36.72 -55.74
C ARG A 74 -0.10 -37.59 -56.20
N CYS A 75 -1.03 -36.85 -56.76
CA CYS A 75 -1.43 -36.85 -58.19
C CYS A 75 -2.19 -38.07 -58.77
N PHE A 76 -3.26 -37.82 -59.44
CA PHE A 76 -3.59 -38.07 -60.79
C PHE A 76 -5.09 -37.79 -61.10
N LEU A 77 -5.39 -36.77 -61.90
CA LEU A 77 -5.72 -36.71 -63.31
C LEU A 77 -7.07 -37.35 -63.69
N LEU A 78 -8.01 -36.57 -64.11
CA LEU A 78 -8.43 -36.15 -65.52
C LEU A 78 -9.46 -36.99 -66.13
N LEU A 79 -10.34 -36.26 -66.75
CA LEU A 79 -11.03 -36.44 -68.03
C LEU A 79 -12.57 -36.72 -68.06
N CYS A 80 -13.20 -35.69 -68.56
CA CYS A 80 -14.22 -35.70 -69.68
C CYS A 80 -15.62 -36.15 -69.33
N PHE A 81 -16.71 -35.47 -69.65
CA PHE A 81 -17.15 -35.03 -71.00
C PHE A 81 -18.31 -34.05 -70.93
N VAL A 82 -18.32 -33.16 -71.82
CA VAL A 82 -19.42 -32.24 -72.18
C VAL A 82 -20.56 -33.02 -72.79
N GLN A 83 -21.81 -32.74 -72.40
CA GLN A 83 -22.97 -32.60 -73.28
C GLN A 83 -24.22 -32.25 -72.49
N GLY A 84 -24.90 -31.25 -72.95
CA GLY A 84 -26.32 -31.17 -72.93
C GLY A 84 -26.94 -29.98 -72.27
N ALA A 85 -26.80 -28.79 -72.78
CA ALA A 85 -27.76 -27.70 -72.53
C ALA A 85 -29.05 -28.01 -73.29
N TRP A 86 -30.13 -28.13 -72.54
CA TRP A 86 -31.55 -27.85 -72.97
C TRP A 86 -32.50 -28.68 -72.16
N ALA A 87 -32.67 -28.37 -70.90
CA ALA A 87 -33.86 -28.66 -70.12
C ALA A 87 -33.75 -27.88 -68.74
N ALA A 88 -33.57 -26.54 -68.83
CA ALA A 88 -33.06 -25.80 -67.65
C ALA A 88 -34.16 -25.21 -66.72
N ALA A 89 -35.38 -24.97 -67.22
CA ALA A 89 -36.38 -24.26 -66.40
C ALA A 89 -36.98 -25.09 -65.20
N PRO A 90 -37.42 -26.33 -65.39
CA PRO A 90 -37.99 -27.11 -64.32
C PRO A 90 -36.97 -27.57 -63.28
N ALA A 91 -35.69 -27.73 -63.73
CA ALA A 91 -34.59 -28.08 -62.86
C ALA A 91 -34.16 -26.92 -61.94
N TYR A 92 -34.16 -25.70 -62.48
CA TYR A 92 -33.84 -24.51 -61.74
C TYR A 92 -34.86 -24.18 -60.64
N ASP A 93 -36.16 -24.22 -60.97
CA ASP A 93 -37.22 -23.96 -59.97
C ASP A 93 -37.17 -24.95 -58.79
N ASN A 94 -36.72 -26.19 -59.01
CA ASN A 94 -36.50 -27.18 -57.98
C ASN A 94 -35.28 -26.81 -57.06
N LEU A 95 -34.21 -26.28 -57.68
CA LEU A 95 -33.03 -25.78 -56.94
C LEU A 95 -33.39 -24.59 -56.01
N VAL A 96 -34.18 -23.65 -56.52
CA VAL A 96 -34.71 -22.50 -55.74
C VAL A 96 -35.62 -23.01 -54.58
N ALA A 97 -36.50 -24.00 -54.88
CA ALA A 97 -37.36 -24.60 -53.88
C ALA A 97 -36.54 -25.33 -52.80
N GLN A 98 -35.47 -26.03 -53.15
CA GLN A 98 -34.53 -26.65 -52.22
C GLN A 98 -33.78 -25.59 -51.38
N ALA A 99 -33.37 -24.49 -51.99
CA ALA A 99 -32.71 -23.38 -51.26
C ALA A 99 -33.67 -22.78 -50.20
N ARG A 100 -34.93 -22.55 -50.55
CA ARG A 100 -35.98 -22.13 -49.61
C ARG A 100 -36.22 -23.13 -48.47
N ALA A 101 -36.00 -24.41 -48.74
CA ALA A 101 -36.08 -25.50 -47.76
C ALA A 101 -34.77 -25.67 -46.93
N GLY A 102 -33.85 -24.71 -46.97
CA GLY A 102 -32.58 -24.70 -46.19
C GLY A 102 -31.41 -25.45 -46.83
N LYS A 103 -31.50 -25.79 -48.14
CA LYS A 103 -30.41 -26.47 -48.89
C LYS A 103 -29.88 -25.57 -50.02
N PRO A 104 -29.19 -24.46 -49.77
CA PRO A 104 -28.83 -23.45 -50.76
C PRO A 104 -27.64 -23.82 -51.65
N HIS A 105 -26.78 -24.76 -51.25
CA HIS A 105 -25.50 -25.05 -51.93
C HIS A 105 -25.65 -25.34 -53.43
N ALA A 106 -26.55 -26.28 -53.85
CA ALA A 106 -26.71 -26.65 -55.23
C ALA A 106 -27.25 -25.49 -56.12
N ALA A 107 -28.14 -24.64 -55.55
CA ALA A 107 -28.61 -23.45 -56.23
C ALA A 107 -27.51 -22.39 -56.41
N LEU A 108 -26.63 -22.18 -55.38
CA LEU A 108 -25.54 -21.25 -55.50
C LEU A 108 -24.46 -21.73 -56.51
N GLU A 109 -24.11 -23.01 -56.52
CA GLU A 109 -23.21 -23.54 -57.52
C GLU A 109 -23.73 -23.34 -58.93
N PHE A 110 -25.02 -23.64 -59.15
CA PHE A 110 -25.69 -23.36 -60.41
C PHE A 110 -25.57 -21.88 -60.80
N LEU A 111 -26.00 -20.96 -59.92
CA LEU A 111 -26.00 -19.53 -60.20
C LEU A 111 -24.63 -18.96 -60.51
N ARG A 112 -23.56 -19.40 -59.79
CA ARG A 112 -22.16 -19.04 -60.04
C ARG A 112 -21.64 -19.49 -61.41
N SER A 113 -22.19 -20.58 -61.96
CA SER A 113 -21.80 -21.14 -63.23
C SER A 113 -22.54 -20.53 -64.44
N GLN A 114 -23.62 -19.73 -64.21
CA GLN A 114 -24.43 -19.20 -65.31
C GLN A 114 -23.82 -17.94 -65.92
N PRO A 115 -23.90 -17.80 -67.26
CA PRO A 115 -23.56 -16.54 -67.92
C PRO A 115 -24.67 -15.50 -67.63
N MET A 116 -24.29 -14.32 -67.18
CA MET A 116 -25.24 -13.26 -66.77
C MET A 116 -25.60 -12.29 -67.92
N ASN A 117 -25.67 -12.81 -69.12
CA ASN A 117 -26.07 -12.07 -70.35
C ASN A 117 -27.21 -12.75 -71.10
N THR A 118 -27.95 -13.59 -70.42
CA THR A 118 -29.10 -14.33 -70.93
C THR A 118 -30.44 -13.65 -70.62
N PRO A 119 -31.57 -13.97 -71.31
CA PRO A 119 -32.86 -13.42 -70.96
C PRO A 119 -33.29 -13.66 -69.51
N ASP A 120 -32.85 -14.76 -68.91
CA ASP A 120 -33.12 -15.06 -67.49
C ASP A 120 -32.19 -14.43 -66.48
N SER A 121 -31.20 -13.66 -66.93
CA SER A 121 -30.17 -13.05 -66.05
C SER A 121 -30.79 -12.20 -64.94
N ALA A 122 -31.81 -11.43 -65.15
CA ALA A 122 -32.48 -10.63 -64.17
C ALA A 122 -33.06 -11.48 -63.01
N ARG A 123 -33.63 -12.65 -63.37
CA ARG A 123 -34.12 -13.60 -62.38
C ARG A 123 -33.00 -14.28 -61.61
N TYR A 124 -31.99 -14.77 -62.35
CA TYR A 124 -30.82 -15.41 -61.71
C TYR A 124 -30.05 -14.51 -60.76
N ILE A 125 -29.81 -13.28 -61.14
CA ILE A 125 -29.13 -12.29 -60.30
C ILE A 125 -29.94 -11.99 -59.01
N SER A 126 -31.29 -11.81 -59.19
CA SER A 126 -32.15 -11.54 -58.04
C SER A 126 -32.18 -12.71 -57.05
N ASP A 127 -32.38 -13.97 -57.63
CA ASP A 127 -32.40 -15.15 -56.80
C ASP A 127 -31.01 -15.46 -56.18
N TRP A 128 -29.89 -15.09 -56.83
CA TRP A 128 -28.53 -15.21 -56.30
C TRP A 128 -28.35 -14.37 -55.09
N VAL A 129 -28.75 -13.11 -55.11
CA VAL A 129 -28.66 -12.22 -53.93
C VAL A 129 -29.47 -12.80 -52.77
N GLU A 130 -30.70 -13.29 -53.02
CA GLU A 130 -31.56 -13.82 -51.97
C GLU A 130 -31.01 -15.14 -51.42
N ILE A 131 -30.60 -16.06 -52.29
CA ILE A 131 -30.11 -17.38 -51.85
C ILE A 131 -28.74 -17.29 -51.16
N ALA A 132 -27.86 -16.39 -51.61
CA ALA A 132 -26.60 -16.12 -50.92
C ALA A 132 -26.85 -15.58 -49.51
N GLN A 133 -27.80 -14.67 -49.35
CA GLN A 133 -28.20 -14.14 -48.05
C GLN A 133 -28.80 -15.22 -47.13
N TRP A 134 -29.70 -16.10 -47.68
CA TRP A 134 -30.26 -17.24 -46.90
C TRP A 134 -29.20 -18.27 -46.49
N ALA A 135 -28.13 -18.41 -47.29
CA ALA A 135 -27.00 -19.28 -47.02
C ALA A 135 -26.00 -18.67 -46.00
N GLY A 136 -26.21 -17.41 -45.50
CA GLY A 136 -25.30 -16.70 -44.67
C GLY A 136 -24.03 -16.21 -45.38
N GLN A 137 -24.03 -16.25 -46.74
CA GLN A 137 -22.92 -15.76 -47.57
C GLN A 137 -23.10 -14.25 -47.90
N ASP A 138 -23.22 -13.42 -46.86
CA ASP A 138 -23.59 -12.02 -47.00
C ASP A 138 -22.63 -11.21 -47.87
N ARG A 139 -21.29 -11.52 -47.81
CA ARG A 139 -20.34 -10.86 -48.71
C ARG A 139 -20.59 -11.11 -50.14
N GLU A 140 -20.94 -12.35 -50.53
CA GLU A 140 -21.30 -12.69 -51.91
C GLU A 140 -22.61 -12.01 -52.34
N ALA A 141 -23.60 -11.96 -51.47
CA ALA A 141 -24.84 -11.27 -51.73
C ALA A 141 -24.62 -9.76 -52.02
N VAL A 142 -23.73 -9.11 -51.21
CA VAL A 142 -23.35 -7.73 -51.39
C VAL A 142 -22.56 -7.56 -52.71
N GLU A 143 -21.63 -8.40 -53.05
CA GLU A 143 -20.83 -8.32 -54.29
C GLU A 143 -21.69 -8.47 -55.51
N VAL A 144 -22.62 -9.44 -55.54
CA VAL A 144 -23.54 -9.69 -56.63
C VAL A 144 -24.48 -8.49 -56.79
N TYR A 145 -25.08 -8.00 -55.69
CA TYR A 145 -25.94 -6.84 -55.73
C TYR A 145 -25.18 -5.58 -56.26
N THR A 146 -24.01 -5.26 -55.69
CA THR A 146 -23.22 -4.08 -56.11
C THR A 146 -22.83 -4.14 -57.58
N ARG A 147 -22.50 -5.33 -58.11
CA ARG A 147 -22.07 -5.56 -59.49
C ARG A 147 -23.22 -5.31 -60.51
N TYR A 148 -24.44 -5.72 -60.15
CA TYR A 148 -25.56 -5.78 -61.10
C TYR A 148 -26.71 -4.82 -60.82
N ALA A 149 -26.76 -4.11 -59.70
CA ALA A 149 -27.88 -3.27 -59.31
C ALA A 149 -28.19 -2.13 -60.28
N ASN A 150 -27.18 -1.65 -61.03
CA ASN A 150 -27.35 -0.58 -62.02
C ASN A 150 -27.70 -1.11 -63.45
N SER A 151 -27.50 -2.40 -63.67
CA SER A 151 -27.70 -3.04 -65.01
C SER A 151 -28.99 -3.87 -65.11
N VAL A 152 -29.54 -4.26 -63.94
CA VAL A 152 -30.71 -5.14 -63.87
C VAL A 152 -31.74 -4.53 -62.91
N PRO A 153 -33.02 -4.44 -63.27
CA PRO A 153 -34.08 -4.02 -62.33
C PRO A 153 -34.26 -5.03 -61.19
N MET A 154 -33.86 -4.61 -59.99
CA MET A 154 -33.96 -5.44 -58.81
C MET A 154 -35.35 -5.41 -58.16
N PRO A 155 -36.01 -6.57 -57.96
CA PRO A 155 -37.27 -6.62 -57.24
C PRO A 155 -37.07 -6.28 -55.75
N THR A 156 -38.10 -5.80 -55.06
CA THR A 156 -38.12 -5.41 -53.65
C THR A 156 -37.53 -6.49 -52.75
N ARG A 157 -37.88 -7.76 -53.02
CA ARG A 157 -37.37 -8.92 -52.22
C ARG A 157 -35.85 -9.06 -52.27
N ALA A 158 -35.25 -8.91 -53.48
CA ALA A 158 -33.78 -9.00 -53.65
C ALA A 158 -33.08 -7.81 -53.03
N MET A 159 -33.66 -6.60 -53.17
CA MET A 159 -33.15 -5.40 -52.49
C MET A 159 -33.21 -5.54 -50.97
N ALA A 160 -34.29 -6.08 -50.42
CA ALA A 160 -34.43 -6.36 -48.99
C ALA A 160 -33.39 -7.38 -48.51
N ALA A 161 -33.14 -8.45 -49.29
CA ALA A 161 -32.08 -9.40 -48.99
C ALA A 161 -30.68 -8.79 -49.05
N ALA A 162 -30.39 -7.96 -50.05
CA ALA A 162 -29.16 -7.22 -50.15
C ALA A 162 -28.98 -6.25 -48.95
N ALA A 163 -30.03 -5.56 -48.52
CA ALA A 163 -29.94 -4.66 -47.37
C ALA A 163 -29.66 -5.43 -46.05
N ARG A 164 -30.24 -6.64 -45.88
CA ARG A 164 -29.89 -7.53 -44.73
C ARG A 164 -28.43 -7.94 -44.79
N ALA A 165 -27.94 -8.29 -46.01
CA ALA A 165 -26.54 -8.67 -46.22
C ALA A 165 -25.60 -7.51 -45.93
N TYR A 166 -25.88 -6.28 -46.40
CA TYR A 166 -25.11 -5.05 -46.09
C TYR A 166 -25.05 -4.79 -44.57
N ARG A 167 -26.17 -4.98 -43.87
CA ARG A 167 -26.25 -4.86 -42.42
C ARG A 167 -25.35 -5.88 -41.72
N ASN A 168 -25.36 -7.13 -42.16
CA ASN A 168 -24.56 -8.25 -41.59
C ASN A 168 -23.07 -8.06 -41.82
N VAL A 169 -22.64 -7.46 -42.95
CA VAL A 169 -21.25 -7.08 -43.23
C VAL A 169 -20.86 -5.70 -42.67
N GLN A 170 -21.71 -5.10 -41.83
CA GLN A 170 -21.49 -3.82 -41.14
C GLN A 170 -21.38 -2.59 -42.08
N GLN A 171 -21.90 -2.68 -43.31
CA GLN A 171 -22.03 -1.56 -44.25
C GLN A 171 -23.38 -0.85 -44.01
N TRP A 172 -23.54 -0.30 -42.79
CA TRP A 172 -24.85 0.19 -42.31
C TRP A 172 -25.44 1.32 -43.13
N GLY A 173 -24.61 2.26 -43.61
CA GLY A 173 -25.08 3.37 -44.48
C GLY A 173 -25.73 2.86 -45.76
N ALA A 174 -25.15 1.85 -46.44
CA ALA A 174 -25.71 1.25 -47.64
C ALA A 174 -27.00 0.46 -47.31
N ALA A 175 -27.04 -0.24 -46.17
CA ALA A 175 -28.23 -0.95 -45.73
C ALA A 175 -29.40 0.01 -45.48
N VAL A 176 -29.16 1.17 -44.82
CA VAL A 176 -30.18 2.19 -44.55
C VAL A 176 -30.71 2.76 -45.87
N SER A 177 -29.84 3.24 -46.76
CA SER A 177 -30.23 3.84 -48.03
C SER A 177 -31.08 2.87 -48.89
N LEU A 178 -30.69 1.58 -48.88
CA LEU A 178 -31.43 0.59 -49.65
C LEU A 178 -32.77 0.27 -49.00
N LEU A 179 -32.88 0.18 -47.65
CA LEU A 179 -34.12 -0.02 -46.94
C LEU A 179 -35.08 1.18 -47.05
N GLU A 180 -34.58 2.40 -47.03
CA GLU A 180 -35.40 3.61 -47.30
C GLU A 180 -36.04 3.53 -48.68
N THR A 181 -35.31 3.08 -49.70
CA THR A 181 -35.83 2.85 -51.06
C THR A 181 -36.89 1.74 -51.09
N VAL A 182 -36.66 0.65 -50.41
CA VAL A 182 -37.54 -0.50 -50.34
C VAL A 182 -38.84 -0.17 -49.60
N VAL A 183 -38.75 0.51 -48.44
CA VAL A 183 -39.90 0.96 -47.66
C VAL A 183 -40.73 2.00 -48.44
N ALA A 184 -40.09 2.88 -49.21
CA ALA A 184 -40.83 3.84 -50.07
C ALA A 184 -41.66 3.11 -51.18
N ARG A 185 -41.20 1.95 -51.65
CA ARG A 185 -41.98 1.11 -52.62
C ARG A 185 -43.11 0.35 -51.97
N GLU A 186 -42.94 -0.12 -50.73
CA GLU A 186 -43.90 -0.92 -49.98
C GLU A 186 -44.16 -0.34 -48.58
N PRO A 187 -44.79 0.84 -48.46
CA PRO A 187 -44.91 1.54 -47.20
C PRO A 187 -45.81 0.88 -46.16
N ALA A 188 -46.64 -0.09 -46.56
CA ALA A 188 -47.48 -0.84 -45.64
C ALA A 188 -46.82 -2.14 -45.12
N ASN A 189 -45.60 -2.46 -45.58
CA ASN A 189 -44.92 -3.69 -45.19
C ASN A 189 -44.19 -3.46 -43.85
N ALA A 190 -44.80 -3.96 -42.76
CA ALA A 190 -44.27 -3.79 -41.40
C ALA A 190 -42.93 -4.49 -41.21
N GLU A 191 -42.63 -5.59 -41.91
CA GLU A 191 -41.34 -6.28 -41.82
C GLU A 191 -40.20 -5.42 -42.37
N LEU A 192 -40.42 -4.75 -43.48
CA LEU A 192 -39.43 -3.82 -44.08
C LEU A 192 -39.23 -2.58 -43.24
N GLN A 193 -40.28 -2.05 -42.62
CA GLN A 193 -40.19 -0.94 -41.70
C GLN A 193 -39.38 -1.32 -40.45
N LEU A 194 -39.58 -2.51 -39.86
CA LEU A 194 -38.80 -3.01 -38.75
C LEU A 194 -37.34 -3.24 -39.15
N ALA A 195 -37.07 -3.75 -40.35
CA ALA A 195 -35.72 -3.88 -40.87
C ALA A 195 -35.01 -2.50 -41.00
N LEU A 196 -35.73 -1.46 -41.45
CA LEU A 196 -35.21 -0.08 -41.50
C LEU A 196 -34.92 0.48 -40.10
N VAL A 197 -35.80 0.24 -39.11
CA VAL A 197 -35.58 0.66 -37.72
C VAL A 197 -34.25 0.07 -37.21
N MET A 198 -34.04 -1.24 -37.41
CA MET A 198 -32.83 -1.93 -36.93
C MET A 198 -31.60 -1.45 -37.70
N ALA A 199 -31.66 -1.18 -39.01
CA ALA A 199 -30.51 -0.65 -39.75
C ALA A 199 -30.15 0.78 -39.34
N LEU A 200 -31.16 1.64 -39.09
CA LEU A 200 -30.95 3.01 -38.55
C LEU A 200 -30.27 2.97 -37.16
N ALA A 201 -30.70 2.05 -36.31
CA ALA A 201 -30.10 1.85 -34.99
C ALA A 201 -28.63 1.40 -35.09
N ASP A 202 -28.32 0.47 -36.01
CA ASP A 202 -26.95 0.02 -36.25
C ASP A 202 -26.06 1.14 -36.83
N ALA A 203 -26.65 2.03 -37.65
CA ALA A 203 -25.97 3.20 -38.21
C ALA A 203 -25.82 4.38 -37.21
N GLY A 204 -26.26 4.23 -35.95
CA GLY A 204 -26.23 5.29 -34.95
C GLY A 204 -27.19 6.45 -35.23
N GLN A 205 -28.19 6.26 -36.10
CA GLN A 205 -29.19 7.29 -36.44
C GLN A 205 -30.42 7.24 -35.51
N ASP A 206 -30.18 7.33 -34.20
CA ASP A 206 -31.20 7.18 -33.15
C ASP A 206 -32.35 8.16 -33.28
N GLN A 207 -32.05 9.39 -33.69
CA GLN A 207 -33.07 10.44 -33.92
C GLN A 207 -34.11 10.07 -34.99
N LYS A 208 -33.78 9.19 -35.95
CA LYS A 208 -34.70 8.66 -36.93
C LYS A 208 -35.29 7.31 -36.51
N ALA A 209 -34.47 6.42 -35.91
CA ALA A 209 -34.88 5.09 -35.53
C ALA A 209 -35.97 5.09 -34.43
N LEU A 210 -35.78 5.90 -33.38
CA LEU A 210 -36.67 5.90 -32.20
C LEU A 210 -38.11 6.37 -32.54
N PRO A 211 -38.36 7.50 -33.27
CA PRO A 211 -39.72 7.88 -33.63
C PRO A 211 -40.41 6.84 -34.51
N LEU A 212 -39.70 6.24 -35.47
CA LEU A 212 -40.25 5.21 -36.34
C LEU A 212 -40.62 3.94 -35.54
N ALA A 213 -39.74 3.49 -34.63
CA ALA A 213 -40.05 2.34 -33.79
C ALA A 213 -41.27 2.59 -32.89
N LYS A 214 -41.35 3.79 -32.26
CA LYS A 214 -42.54 4.18 -31.47
C LYS A 214 -43.79 4.24 -32.27
N GLN A 215 -43.75 4.80 -33.49
CA GLN A 215 -44.92 4.85 -34.40
C GLN A 215 -45.42 3.42 -34.73
N LEU A 216 -44.51 2.51 -35.04
CA LEU A 216 -44.86 1.11 -35.32
C LEU A 216 -45.48 0.42 -34.09
N LEU A 217 -45.00 0.69 -32.89
CA LEU A 217 -45.54 0.13 -31.66
C LEU A 217 -46.93 0.71 -31.34
N VAL A 218 -47.19 1.98 -31.58
CA VAL A 218 -48.53 2.59 -31.39
C VAL A 218 -49.58 1.90 -32.25
N GLN A 219 -49.23 1.46 -33.47
CA GLN A 219 -50.17 0.74 -34.38
C GLN A 219 -50.58 -0.65 -33.81
N ASP A 220 -49.70 -1.29 -33.04
CA ASP A 220 -49.92 -2.61 -32.43
C ASP A 220 -49.12 -2.74 -31.15
N PRO A 221 -49.64 -2.23 -30.02
CA PRO A 221 -48.89 -2.14 -28.77
C PRO A 221 -48.55 -3.45 -28.09
N LYS A 222 -49.23 -4.54 -28.50
CA LYS A 222 -49.00 -5.88 -27.94
C LYS A 222 -48.18 -6.79 -28.83
N ASN A 223 -47.55 -6.24 -29.85
CA ASN A 223 -46.75 -7.02 -30.80
C ASN A 223 -45.32 -7.24 -30.26
N PRO A 224 -44.88 -8.45 -29.93
CA PRO A 224 -43.55 -8.70 -29.40
C PRO A 224 -42.41 -8.26 -30.33
N GLN A 225 -42.59 -8.37 -31.68
CA GLN A 225 -41.56 -7.98 -32.64
C GLN A 225 -41.32 -6.48 -32.66
N LYS A 226 -42.39 -5.68 -32.52
CA LYS A 226 -42.28 -4.20 -32.45
C LYS A 226 -41.63 -3.74 -31.11
N LEU A 227 -41.94 -4.43 -30.00
CA LEU A 227 -41.27 -4.23 -28.70
C LEU A 227 -39.78 -4.60 -28.78
N LEU A 228 -39.42 -5.71 -29.44
CA LEU A 228 -38.03 -6.11 -29.68
C LEU A 228 -37.28 -5.05 -30.50
N ALA A 229 -37.87 -4.53 -31.58
CA ALA A 229 -37.24 -3.51 -32.40
C ALA A 229 -37.02 -2.21 -31.61
N LEU A 230 -38.01 -1.79 -30.79
CA LEU A 230 -37.83 -0.61 -29.91
C LEU A 230 -36.76 -0.84 -28.85
N ALA A 231 -36.75 -2.03 -28.23
CA ALA A 231 -35.68 -2.42 -27.27
C ALA A 231 -34.30 -2.39 -27.95
N TYR A 232 -34.19 -2.90 -29.16
CA TYR A 232 -32.94 -2.88 -29.94
C TYR A 232 -32.44 -1.46 -30.18
N VAL A 233 -33.33 -0.53 -30.55
CA VAL A 233 -32.97 0.91 -30.70
C VAL A 233 -32.44 1.47 -29.39
N HIS A 234 -33.12 1.18 -28.28
CA HIS A 234 -32.66 1.63 -26.94
C HIS A 234 -31.31 1.00 -26.59
N MET A 235 -31.07 -0.29 -26.84
CA MET A 235 -29.79 -0.95 -26.60
C MET A 235 -28.65 -0.30 -27.39
N ARG A 236 -28.86 -0.03 -28.70
CA ARG A 236 -27.84 0.59 -29.56
C ARG A 236 -27.55 2.02 -29.14
N ALA A 237 -28.52 2.74 -28.59
CA ALA A 237 -28.39 4.10 -28.05
C ALA A 237 -27.85 4.17 -26.62
N GLY A 238 -27.48 3.02 -26.01
CA GLY A 238 -26.98 2.97 -24.63
C GLY A 238 -28.05 3.15 -23.55
N ARG A 239 -29.34 3.26 -23.93
CA ARG A 239 -30.44 3.39 -22.96
C ARG A 239 -30.91 2.02 -22.46
N LEU A 240 -30.08 1.37 -21.66
CA LEU A 240 -30.24 -0.05 -21.29
C LEU A 240 -31.47 -0.31 -20.42
N PHE A 241 -31.85 0.64 -19.54
CA PHE A 241 -33.05 0.49 -18.71
C PHE A 241 -34.34 0.59 -19.53
N ASP A 242 -34.41 1.52 -20.52
CA ASP A 242 -35.55 1.61 -21.45
C ASP A 242 -35.67 0.32 -22.27
N ALA A 243 -34.53 -0.21 -22.74
CA ALA A 243 -34.51 -1.48 -23.46
C ALA A 243 -35.05 -2.63 -22.57
N LYS A 244 -34.65 -2.66 -21.27
CA LYS A 244 -35.10 -3.67 -20.31
C LYS A 244 -36.59 -3.63 -20.10
N GLU A 245 -37.20 -2.45 -20.02
CA GLU A 245 -38.65 -2.27 -19.92
C GLU A 245 -39.34 -2.91 -21.12
N GLN A 246 -38.94 -2.58 -22.36
CA GLN A 246 -39.56 -3.12 -23.57
C GLN A 246 -39.38 -4.63 -23.67
N LEU A 247 -38.20 -5.17 -23.35
CA LEU A 247 -37.95 -6.60 -23.33
C LEU A 247 -38.74 -7.33 -22.24
N SER A 248 -39.02 -6.69 -21.11
CA SER A 248 -39.88 -7.26 -20.07
C SER A 248 -41.31 -7.44 -20.57
N LEU A 249 -41.89 -6.41 -21.21
CA LEU A 249 -43.19 -6.44 -21.81
C LEU A 249 -43.27 -7.50 -22.95
N ALA A 250 -42.24 -7.54 -23.80
CA ALA A 250 -42.18 -8.57 -24.87
C ALA A 250 -42.15 -9.98 -24.30
N ARG A 251 -41.46 -10.23 -23.18
CA ARG A 251 -41.42 -11.54 -22.51
C ARG A 251 -42.73 -11.90 -21.83
N GLU A 252 -43.45 -10.96 -21.24
CA GLU A 252 -44.78 -11.21 -20.72
C GLU A 252 -45.78 -11.64 -21.81
N LEU A 253 -45.71 -11.03 -22.99
CA LEU A 253 -46.60 -11.34 -24.14
C LEU A 253 -46.17 -12.62 -24.86
N ALA A 254 -44.85 -12.92 -24.88
CA ALA A 254 -44.32 -14.04 -25.62
C ALA A 254 -43.20 -14.77 -24.86
N PRO A 255 -43.50 -15.44 -23.71
CA PRO A 255 -42.51 -15.96 -22.78
C PRO A 255 -41.63 -17.10 -23.34
N ARG A 256 -42.06 -17.75 -24.46
CA ARG A 256 -41.30 -18.81 -25.13
C ARG A 256 -40.73 -18.38 -26.49
N ASN A 257 -40.84 -17.11 -26.83
CA ASN A 257 -40.28 -16.61 -28.10
C ASN A 257 -38.74 -16.60 -28.01
N ALA A 258 -38.10 -17.34 -28.93
CA ALA A 258 -36.65 -17.51 -28.94
C ALA A 258 -35.88 -16.16 -29.02
N GLU A 259 -36.34 -15.24 -29.88
CA GLU A 259 -35.70 -13.95 -30.10
C GLU A 259 -35.82 -13.04 -28.87
N VAL A 260 -37.01 -13.04 -28.22
CA VAL A 260 -37.21 -12.31 -26.95
C VAL A 260 -36.28 -12.81 -25.88
N LEU A 261 -36.12 -14.13 -25.74
CA LEU A 261 -35.22 -14.72 -24.75
C LEU A 261 -33.75 -14.42 -25.07
N GLN A 262 -33.33 -14.52 -26.34
CA GLN A 262 -31.99 -14.24 -26.77
C GLN A 262 -31.60 -12.75 -26.53
N GLN A 263 -32.48 -11.82 -26.84
CA GLN A 263 -32.22 -10.39 -26.59
C GLN A 263 -32.20 -10.08 -25.09
N ASN A 264 -33.03 -10.71 -24.26
CA ASN A 264 -32.91 -10.60 -22.80
C ASN A 264 -31.57 -11.15 -22.30
N MET A 265 -31.12 -12.30 -22.79
CA MET A 265 -29.83 -12.90 -22.39
C MET A 265 -28.66 -12.01 -22.84
N ALA A 266 -28.78 -11.26 -23.93
CA ALA A 266 -27.74 -10.31 -24.38
C ALA A 266 -27.72 -9.00 -23.59
N LEU A 267 -28.89 -8.49 -23.16
CA LEU A 267 -29.01 -7.23 -22.43
C LEU A 267 -28.65 -7.37 -20.95
N LEU A 268 -29.13 -8.42 -20.27
CA LEU A 268 -29.03 -8.56 -18.81
C LEU A 268 -27.58 -8.46 -18.27
N PRO A 269 -26.54 -9.04 -18.90
CA PRO A 269 -25.15 -8.87 -18.48
C PRO A 269 -24.68 -7.41 -18.51
N GLN A 270 -25.16 -6.59 -19.46
CA GLN A 270 -24.80 -5.18 -19.56
C GLN A 270 -25.41 -4.34 -18.41
N LEU A 271 -26.45 -4.86 -17.77
CA LEU A 271 -27.09 -4.30 -16.58
C LEU A 271 -26.56 -4.90 -15.26
N ASN A 272 -25.45 -5.62 -15.29
CA ASN A 272 -24.94 -6.41 -14.15
C ASN A 272 -25.95 -7.43 -13.58
N MET A 273 -26.79 -8.00 -14.46
CA MET A 273 -27.81 -9.02 -14.12
C MET A 273 -27.45 -10.37 -14.74
N SER A 274 -26.19 -10.74 -14.76
CA SER A 274 -25.67 -11.94 -15.44
C SER A 274 -26.22 -13.24 -14.85
N TYR A 275 -26.54 -13.25 -13.54
CA TYR A 275 -27.21 -14.37 -12.90
C TYR A 275 -28.54 -14.71 -13.59
N ALA A 276 -29.36 -13.70 -13.86
CA ALA A 276 -30.67 -13.92 -14.52
C ALA A 276 -30.49 -14.39 -15.97
N ALA A 277 -29.50 -13.83 -16.69
CA ALA A 277 -29.20 -14.26 -18.07
C ALA A 277 -28.73 -15.72 -18.13
N LEU A 278 -27.82 -16.10 -17.21
CA LEU A 278 -27.31 -17.47 -17.13
C LEU A 278 -28.42 -18.50 -16.79
N ASN A 279 -29.30 -18.19 -15.84
CA ASN A 279 -30.42 -19.05 -15.51
C ASN A 279 -31.36 -19.22 -16.72
N MET A 280 -31.59 -18.16 -17.48
CA MET A 280 -32.38 -18.24 -18.71
C MET A 280 -31.71 -19.12 -19.78
N ALA A 281 -30.41 -19.01 -19.96
CA ALA A 281 -29.61 -19.82 -20.86
C ALA A 281 -29.60 -21.31 -20.45
N LEU A 282 -29.51 -21.59 -19.15
CA LEU A 282 -29.58 -22.97 -18.62
C LEU A 282 -30.99 -23.59 -18.76
N ALA A 283 -32.04 -22.77 -18.70
CA ALA A 283 -33.42 -23.20 -18.92
C ALA A 283 -33.75 -23.45 -20.43
N HIS A 284 -33.01 -22.82 -21.33
CA HIS A 284 -33.18 -22.88 -22.78
C HIS A 284 -31.86 -23.16 -23.49
N PRO A 285 -31.23 -24.31 -23.26
CA PRO A 285 -29.91 -24.63 -23.83
C PRO A 285 -29.88 -24.69 -25.35
N GLU A 286 -31.04 -24.91 -25.98
CA GLU A 286 -31.24 -24.92 -27.45
C GLU A 286 -31.07 -23.52 -28.08
N LEU A 287 -31.17 -22.44 -27.30
CA LEU A 287 -31.09 -21.06 -27.76
C LEU A 287 -29.67 -20.47 -27.70
N VAL A 288 -28.74 -21.16 -27.08
CA VAL A 288 -27.39 -20.65 -26.86
C VAL A 288 -26.31 -21.61 -27.34
N THR A 289 -25.27 -21.08 -27.96
CA THR A 289 -24.08 -21.87 -28.30
C THR A 289 -23.21 -22.12 -27.06
N ARG A 290 -22.29 -23.08 -27.14
CA ARG A 290 -21.31 -23.31 -26.04
C ARG A 290 -20.49 -22.06 -25.73
N ALA A 291 -20.10 -21.29 -26.75
CA ALA A 291 -19.36 -20.05 -26.57
C ALA A 291 -20.19 -18.97 -25.85
N GLN A 292 -21.48 -18.82 -26.22
CA GLN A 292 -22.39 -17.89 -25.54
C GLN A 292 -22.62 -18.31 -24.08
N LEU A 293 -22.78 -19.60 -23.80
CA LEU A 293 -22.90 -20.09 -22.43
C LEU A 293 -21.67 -19.80 -21.61
N ARG A 294 -20.45 -20.06 -22.16
CA ARG A 294 -19.17 -19.69 -21.47
C ARG A 294 -19.09 -18.18 -21.20
N SER A 295 -19.49 -17.34 -22.17
CA SER A 295 -19.52 -15.89 -22.00
C SER A 295 -20.47 -15.46 -20.86
N LEU A 296 -21.65 -16.05 -20.75
CA LEU A 296 -22.59 -15.79 -19.65
C LEU A 296 -22.07 -16.29 -18.30
N GLN A 297 -21.40 -17.42 -18.28
CA GLN A 297 -20.74 -17.95 -17.08
C GLN A 297 -19.60 -17.01 -16.62
N ALA A 298 -18.78 -16.53 -17.54
CA ALA A 298 -17.73 -15.54 -17.22
C ALA A 298 -18.34 -14.23 -16.71
N ALA A 299 -19.40 -13.72 -17.36
CA ALA A 299 -20.09 -12.51 -16.93
C ALA A 299 -20.72 -12.67 -15.53
N ARG A 300 -21.23 -13.85 -15.18
CA ARG A 300 -21.72 -14.13 -13.83
C ARG A 300 -20.60 -14.12 -12.80
N GLY A 301 -19.42 -14.63 -13.14
CA GLY A 301 -18.23 -14.55 -12.30
C GLY A 301 -17.81 -13.09 -12.05
N ALA A 302 -17.75 -12.28 -13.11
CA ALA A 302 -17.44 -10.84 -13.01
C ALA A 302 -18.48 -10.07 -12.17
N GLU A 303 -19.78 -10.39 -12.30
CA GLU A 303 -20.84 -9.84 -11.45
C GLU A 303 -20.62 -10.15 -9.96
N LEU A 304 -20.19 -11.37 -9.63
CA LEU A 304 -19.86 -11.75 -8.26
C LEU A 304 -18.65 -10.96 -7.73
N VAL A 305 -17.63 -10.70 -8.57
CA VAL A 305 -16.48 -9.87 -8.21
C VAL A 305 -16.94 -8.44 -7.94
N GLY A 306 -17.73 -7.82 -8.82
CA GLY A 306 -18.27 -6.48 -8.60
C GLY A 306 -19.12 -6.36 -7.32
N LEU A 307 -19.91 -7.41 -7.01
CA LEU A 307 -20.68 -7.47 -5.77
C LEU A 307 -19.78 -7.64 -4.53
N ALA A 308 -18.63 -8.29 -4.67
CA ALA A 308 -17.66 -8.46 -3.59
C ALA A 308 -16.88 -7.17 -3.27
N GLU A 309 -16.82 -6.21 -4.19
CA GLU A 309 -16.24 -4.89 -3.97
C GLU A 309 -17.15 -3.95 -3.17
N ILE A 310 -18.44 -4.28 -3.08
CA ILE A 310 -19.38 -3.51 -2.26
C ILE A 310 -19.14 -3.81 -0.78
N GLU A 311 -18.93 -2.77 0.00
CA GLU A 311 -18.71 -2.90 1.44
C GLU A 311 -19.88 -3.60 2.13
N SER A 312 -19.59 -4.65 2.90
CA SER A 312 -20.59 -5.38 3.66
C SER A 312 -20.96 -4.64 4.94
N ARG A 313 -22.26 -4.52 5.21
CA ARG A 313 -22.76 -3.96 6.47
C ARG A 313 -22.50 -4.86 7.68
N ASN A 314 -22.16 -6.13 7.47
CA ASN A 314 -21.92 -7.09 8.52
C ASN A 314 -20.49 -7.63 8.44
N GLU A 315 -19.71 -7.34 9.46
CA GLU A 315 -18.30 -7.73 9.57
C GLU A 315 -18.08 -9.25 9.43
N ARG A 316 -19.01 -10.07 9.95
CA ARG A 316 -18.89 -11.53 9.94
C ARG A 316 -19.07 -12.13 8.55
N THR A 317 -19.87 -11.48 7.71
CA THR A 317 -20.19 -11.96 6.36
C THR A 317 -19.49 -11.18 5.25
N ARG A 318 -18.50 -10.33 5.61
CA ARG A 318 -17.83 -9.45 4.65
C ARG A 318 -17.16 -10.18 3.48
N PHE A 319 -16.79 -11.44 3.66
CA PHE A 319 -16.13 -12.26 2.65
C PHE A 319 -17.06 -13.25 1.94
N ASP A 320 -18.32 -13.37 2.34
CA ASP A 320 -19.24 -14.37 1.79
C ASP A 320 -19.38 -14.27 0.27
N VAL A 321 -19.37 -13.05 -0.28
CA VAL A 321 -19.49 -12.83 -1.71
C VAL A 321 -18.18 -13.19 -2.42
N SER A 322 -17.04 -12.81 -1.86
CA SER A 322 -15.70 -13.18 -2.38
C SER A 322 -15.50 -14.69 -2.38
N ASP A 323 -15.88 -15.37 -1.28
CA ASP A 323 -15.80 -16.83 -1.17
C ASP A 323 -16.73 -17.52 -2.18
N ARG A 324 -17.96 -17.00 -2.40
CA ARG A 324 -18.84 -17.47 -3.47
C ARG A 324 -18.26 -17.27 -4.86
N ALA A 325 -17.62 -16.14 -5.13
CA ALA A 325 -16.95 -15.88 -6.40
C ALA A 325 -15.80 -16.88 -6.65
N LEU A 326 -14.96 -17.11 -5.65
CA LEU A 326 -13.86 -18.08 -5.74
C LEU A 326 -14.36 -19.51 -5.94
N ALA A 327 -15.41 -19.92 -5.19
CA ALA A 327 -16.06 -21.22 -5.35
C ALA A 327 -16.72 -21.39 -6.72
N TYR A 328 -17.29 -20.31 -7.28
CA TYR A 328 -17.88 -20.31 -8.61
C TYR A 328 -16.83 -20.50 -9.72
N TYR A 329 -15.67 -19.84 -9.63
CA TYR A 329 -14.60 -19.97 -10.61
C TYR A 329 -13.90 -21.35 -10.59
N ALA A 330 -13.81 -22.02 -9.46
CA ALA A 330 -13.03 -23.25 -9.30
C ALA A 330 -13.41 -24.35 -10.30
N PRO A 331 -14.69 -24.76 -10.46
CA PRO A 331 -15.08 -25.78 -11.43
C PRO A 331 -14.91 -25.31 -12.88
N LEU A 332 -15.13 -24.01 -13.18
CA LEU A 332 -14.94 -23.46 -14.53
C LEU A 332 -13.48 -23.51 -14.95
N LEU A 333 -12.56 -23.13 -14.06
CA LEU A 333 -11.11 -23.21 -14.30
C LEU A 333 -10.66 -24.64 -14.61
N THR A 334 -11.22 -25.63 -13.92
CA THR A 334 -10.91 -27.04 -14.14
C THR A 334 -11.46 -27.52 -15.48
N ALA A 335 -12.72 -27.22 -15.77
CA ALA A 335 -13.38 -27.65 -17.01
C ALA A 335 -12.76 -27.00 -18.27
N TRP A 336 -12.47 -25.70 -18.22
CA TRP A 336 -12.01 -24.96 -19.39
C TRP A 336 -10.51 -25.16 -19.70
N ARG A 337 -9.70 -25.61 -18.73
CA ARG A 337 -8.31 -25.99 -19.01
C ARG A 337 -8.18 -27.17 -19.97
N SER A 338 -9.17 -28.06 -20.01
CA SER A 338 -9.22 -29.22 -20.90
C SER A 338 -9.98 -28.97 -22.19
N ASP A 339 -10.64 -27.80 -22.36
CA ASP A 339 -11.43 -27.43 -23.54
C ASP A 339 -10.60 -26.49 -24.43
N SER A 340 -10.19 -27.00 -25.62
CA SER A 340 -9.40 -26.24 -26.58
C SER A 340 -10.12 -25.01 -27.15
N GLU A 341 -11.45 -24.99 -27.13
CA GLU A 341 -12.28 -23.85 -27.61
C GLU A 341 -12.46 -22.77 -26.53
N ALA A 342 -12.13 -23.07 -25.28
CA ALA A 342 -12.35 -22.17 -24.14
C ALA A 342 -11.15 -21.27 -23.81
N GLY A 343 -10.08 -21.30 -24.59
CA GLY A 343 -8.81 -20.60 -24.24
C GLY A 343 -8.98 -19.13 -23.89
N ALA A 344 -9.70 -18.36 -24.71
CA ALA A 344 -9.96 -16.94 -24.45
C ALA A 344 -10.86 -16.71 -23.22
N ASP A 345 -11.90 -17.55 -23.05
CA ASP A 345 -12.79 -17.49 -21.89
C ASP A 345 -12.05 -17.87 -20.60
N LEU A 346 -11.14 -18.85 -20.66
CA LEU A 346 -10.27 -19.24 -19.55
C LEU A 346 -9.37 -18.08 -19.10
N VAL A 347 -8.72 -17.40 -20.04
CA VAL A 347 -7.90 -16.22 -19.72
C VAL A 347 -8.75 -15.14 -19.06
N ARG A 348 -9.93 -14.86 -19.59
CA ARG A 348 -10.86 -13.87 -19.01
C ARG A 348 -11.21 -14.17 -17.55
N ILE A 349 -11.64 -15.41 -17.25
CA ILE A 349 -12.00 -15.75 -15.85
C ILE A 349 -10.79 -15.81 -14.92
N ARG A 350 -9.59 -16.09 -15.40
CA ARG A 350 -8.36 -15.97 -14.61
C ARG A 350 -8.08 -14.54 -14.22
N ILE A 351 -8.27 -13.60 -15.16
CA ILE A 351 -8.12 -12.16 -14.90
C ILE A 351 -9.17 -11.67 -13.90
N ASP A 352 -10.46 -11.99 -14.15
CA ASP A 352 -11.55 -11.54 -13.28
C ASP A 352 -11.46 -12.15 -11.87
N ARG A 353 -10.94 -13.38 -11.75
CA ARG A 353 -10.69 -14.03 -10.45
C ARG A 353 -9.67 -13.27 -9.60
N LEU A 354 -8.75 -12.48 -10.18
CA LEU A 354 -7.85 -11.62 -9.42
C LEU A 354 -8.62 -10.67 -8.50
N GLY A 355 -9.77 -10.14 -8.96
CA GLY A 355 -10.64 -9.29 -8.14
C GLY A 355 -11.25 -10.05 -6.94
N ALA A 356 -11.67 -11.30 -7.13
CA ALA A 356 -12.15 -12.13 -6.02
C ALA A 356 -11.04 -12.45 -5.01
N LEU A 357 -9.81 -12.69 -5.46
CA LEU A 357 -8.64 -12.87 -4.60
C LEU A 357 -8.30 -11.58 -3.85
N HIS A 358 -8.40 -10.43 -4.52
CA HIS A 358 -8.17 -9.11 -3.94
C HIS A 358 -9.16 -8.82 -2.81
N THR A 359 -10.46 -8.93 -3.08
CA THR A 359 -11.51 -8.66 -2.09
C THR A 359 -11.51 -9.65 -0.93
N ARG A 360 -10.98 -10.88 -1.14
CA ARG A 360 -10.78 -11.88 -0.10
C ARG A 360 -9.48 -11.71 0.69
N PHE A 361 -8.62 -10.76 0.33
CA PHE A 361 -7.27 -10.56 0.89
C PHE A 361 -6.31 -11.75 0.68
N HIS A 362 -6.52 -12.54 -0.38
CA HIS A 362 -5.58 -13.60 -0.78
C HIS A 362 -4.48 -13.03 -1.69
N MET A 363 -3.77 -11.99 -1.22
CA MET A 363 -2.86 -11.16 -2.03
C MET A 363 -1.71 -11.95 -2.64
N GLN A 364 -1.12 -12.90 -1.90
CA GLN A 364 -0.02 -13.73 -2.44
C GLN A 364 -0.49 -14.62 -3.60
N ALA A 365 -1.70 -15.20 -3.50
CA ALA A 365 -2.27 -15.99 -4.58
C ALA A 365 -2.61 -15.12 -5.80
N LEU A 366 -3.06 -13.89 -5.56
CA LEU A 366 -3.31 -12.90 -6.60
C LEU A 366 -2.03 -12.61 -7.39
N ILE A 367 -0.94 -12.25 -6.69
CA ILE A 367 0.34 -11.92 -7.36
C ILE A 367 0.90 -13.12 -8.12
N THR A 368 0.82 -14.33 -7.53
CA THR A 368 1.26 -15.56 -8.22
C THR A 368 0.53 -15.77 -9.54
N GLU A 369 -0.80 -15.56 -9.57
CA GLU A 369 -1.61 -15.69 -10.79
C GLU A 369 -1.37 -14.54 -11.78
N TYR A 370 -1.24 -13.30 -11.27
CA TYR A 370 -0.92 -12.12 -12.09
C TYR A 370 0.40 -12.28 -12.84
N GLU A 371 1.45 -12.70 -12.13
CA GLU A 371 2.77 -12.95 -12.73
C GLU A 371 2.76 -14.15 -13.71
N ALA A 372 1.90 -15.15 -13.46
CA ALA A 372 1.70 -16.25 -14.39
C ALA A 372 1.10 -15.76 -15.71
N LEU A 373 0.06 -14.92 -15.64
CA LEU A 373 -0.54 -14.29 -16.84
C LEU A 373 0.46 -13.46 -17.62
N LEU A 374 1.32 -12.69 -16.96
CA LEU A 374 2.38 -11.91 -17.61
C LEU A 374 3.40 -12.79 -18.31
N ARG A 375 3.85 -13.88 -17.65
CA ARG A 375 4.80 -14.85 -18.26
C ARG A 375 4.22 -15.57 -19.49
N GLU A 376 2.90 -15.75 -19.52
CA GLU A 376 2.18 -16.30 -20.67
C GLU A 376 1.96 -15.25 -21.79
N GLY A 377 2.40 -14.00 -21.59
CA GLY A 377 2.23 -12.91 -22.57
C GLY A 377 0.81 -12.37 -22.66
N VAL A 378 -0.03 -12.61 -21.64
CA VAL A 378 -1.41 -12.13 -21.63
C VAL A 378 -1.46 -10.63 -21.32
N PRO A 379 -2.13 -9.81 -22.17
CA PRO A 379 -2.33 -8.40 -21.88
C PRO A 379 -3.34 -8.27 -20.73
N VAL A 380 -2.87 -7.81 -19.55
CA VAL A 380 -3.71 -7.61 -18.37
C VAL A 380 -4.35 -6.22 -18.41
N PRO A 381 -5.69 -6.10 -18.30
CA PRO A 381 -6.39 -4.82 -18.35
C PRO A 381 -6.15 -3.95 -17.10
N ALA A 382 -6.40 -2.65 -17.22
CA ALA A 382 -6.14 -1.65 -16.19
C ALA A 382 -6.80 -1.97 -14.83
N TYR A 383 -8.04 -2.45 -14.83
CA TYR A 383 -8.74 -2.79 -13.59
C TYR A 383 -8.01 -3.91 -12.80
N ALA A 384 -7.49 -4.92 -13.50
CA ALA A 384 -6.77 -6.00 -12.87
C ALA A 384 -5.35 -5.60 -12.45
N LYS A 385 -4.71 -4.65 -13.16
CA LYS A 385 -3.45 -4.02 -12.73
C LYS A 385 -3.62 -3.22 -11.43
N ARG A 386 -4.79 -2.57 -11.21
CA ARG A 386 -5.09 -1.91 -9.93
C ARG A 386 -5.12 -2.90 -8.77
N TRP A 387 -5.79 -4.07 -8.94
CA TRP A 387 -5.77 -5.12 -7.93
C TRP A 387 -4.37 -5.65 -7.66
N ALA A 388 -3.56 -5.86 -8.72
CA ALA A 388 -2.18 -6.31 -8.57
C ALA A 388 -1.31 -5.27 -7.85
N ALA A 389 -1.43 -3.98 -8.21
CA ALA A 389 -0.70 -2.90 -7.55
C ALA A 389 -1.07 -2.78 -6.06
N SER A 390 -2.38 -2.86 -5.73
CA SER A 390 -2.86 -2.90 -4.35
C SER A 390 -2.32 -4.11 -3.59
N ALA A 391 -2.26 -5.29 -4.24
CA ALA A 391 -1.72 -6.50 -3.63
C ALA A 391 -0.20 -6.38 -3.37
N TYR A 392 0.57 -5.78 -4.28
CA TYR A 392 1.98 -5.49 -4.05
C TYR A 392 2.18 -4.54 -2.87
N MET A 393 1.37 -3.46 -2.74
CA MET A 393 1.40 -2.58 -1.57
C MET A 393 1.14 -3.35 -0.27
N TYR A 394 0.09 -4.18 -0.25
CA TYR A 394 -0.25 -5.00 0.90
C TYR A 394 0.87 -5.98 1.30
N LEU A 395 1.57 -6.54 0.32
CA LEU A 395 2.72 -7.45 0.50
C LEU A 395 4.04 -6.71 0.78
N ARG A 396 3.99 -5.39 0.99
CA ARG A 396 5.16 -4.53 1.25
C ARG A 396 6.20 -4.54 0.12
N GLN A 397 5.71 -4.56 -1.11
CA GLN A 397 6.50 -4.50 -2.34
C GLN A 397 6.15 -3.21 -3.13
N PRO A 398 6.40 -2.02 -2.58
CA PRO A 398 5.92 -0.76 -3.15
C PRO A 398 6.58 -0.40 -4.48
N GLU A 399 7.80 -0.89 -4.78
CA GLU A 399 8.49 -0.62 -6.04
C GLU A 399 7.74 -1.23 -7.24
N GLN A 400 7.21 -2.46 -7.08
CA GLN A 400 6.39 -3.12 -8.10
C GLN A 400 5.04 -2.42 -8.25
N ALA A 401 4.43 -2.01 -7.14
CA ALA A 401 3.19 -1.24 -7.16
C ALA A 401 3.37 0.11 -7.86
N LEU A 402 4.47 0.82 -7.58
CA LEU A 402 4.78 2.13 -8.16
C LEU A 402 4.85 2.08 -9.70
N VAL A 403 5.48 1.03 -10.26
CA VAL A 403 5.52 0.84 -11.71
C VAL A 403 4.11 0.76 -12.30
N LEU A 404 3.24 -0.03 -11.69
CA LEU A 404 1.86 -0.20 -12.15
C LEU A 404 1.01 1.08 -11.98
N TYR A 405 1.13 1.77 -10.86
CA TYR A 405 0.38 3.01 -10.62
C TYR A 405 0.83 4.14 -11.55
N ARG A 406 2.12 4.26 -11.88
CA ARG A 406 2.61 5.20 -12.90
C ARG A 406 2.06 4.88 -14.28
N GLU A 407 1.98 3.60 -14.65
CA GLU A 407 1.33 3.20 -15.91
C GLU A 407 -0.16 3.56 -15.91
N LEU A 408 -0.88 3.27 -14.83
CA LEU A 408 -2.31 3.58 -14.69
C LEU A 408 -2.57 5.09 -14.76
N ASP A 409 -1.68 5.91 -14.20
CA ASP A 409 -1.82 7.37 -14.20
C ASP A 409 -1.69 8.00 -15.60
N THR A 410 -1.04 7.32 -16.53
CA THR A 410 -0.91 7.81 -17.93
C THR A 410 -2.12 7.53 -18.82
N LEU A 411 -3.12 6.75 -18.36
CA LEU A 411 -4.27 6.37 -19.18
C LEU A 411 -5.22 7.58 -19.46
N PRO A 412 -5.56 7.86 -20.73
CA PRO A 412 -6.31 9.06 -21.09
C PRO A 412 -7.79 8.99 -20.70
N ASP A 413 -8.45 7.85 -20.86
CA ASP A 413 -9.91 7.69 -20.78
C ASP A 413 -10.34 7.16 -19.41
N ARG A 414 -10.06 7.93 -18.33
CA ARG A 414 -10.48 7.59 -16.96
C ARG A 414 -11.58 8.53 -16.48
N SER A 415 -12.56 8.00 -15.72
CA SER A 415 -13.48 8.85 -14.97
C SER A 415 -12.72 9.71 -13.95
N GLU A 416 -13.35 10.78 -13.48
CA GLU A 416 -12.74 11.66 -12.48
C GLU A 416 -12.44 10.89 -11.17
N GLU A 417 -13.35 10.02 -10.73
CA GLU A 417 -13.17 9.16 -9.57
C GLU A 417 -11.94 8.27 -9.70
N LEU A 418 -11.78 7.60 -10.84
CA LEU A 418 -10.63 6.72 -11.10
C LEU A 418 -9.32 7.51 -11.15
N ARG A 419 -9.33 8.74 -11.68
CA ARG A 419 -8.13 9.60 -11.67
C ARG A 419 -7.71 9.98 -10.25
N VAL A 420 -8.66 10.34 -9.40
CA VAL A 420 -8.36 10.65 -7.99
C VAL A 420 -7.90 9.41 -7.24
N GLN A 421 -8.55 8.27 -7.43
CA GLN A 421 -8.18 7.01 -6.80
C GLN A 421 -6.79 6.54 -7.23
N ASP A 422 -6.46 6.59 -8.53
CA ASP A 422 -5.14 6.23 -9.05
C ASP A 422 -4.07 7.20 -8.51
N ALA A 423 -4.35 8.51 -8.45
CA ALA A 423 -3.44 9.50 -7.87
C ALA A 423 -3.17 9.25 -6.38
N VAL A 424 -4.20 8.97 -5.58
CA VAL A 424 -4.05 8.63 -4.16
C VAL A 424 -3.19 7.36 -4.00
N SER A 425 -3.45 6.34 -4.81
CA SER A 425 -2.68 5.09 -4.76
C SER A 425 -1.21 5.29 -5.16
N LEU A 426 -0.96 6.11 -6.19
CA LEU A 426 0.38 6.51 -6.62
C LEU A 426 1.10 7.29 -5.51
N ILE A 427 0.42 8.23 -4.85
CA ILE A 427 0.96 8.99 -3.73
C ILE A 427 1.45 8.05 -2.61
N TYR A 428 0.65 7.06 -2.21
CA TYR A 428 1.08 6.11 -1.18
C TYR A 428 2.27 5.26 -1.64
N ALA A 429 2.31 4.82 -2.89
CA ALA A 429 3.47 4.09 -3.42
C ALA A 429 4.75 4.97 -3.44
N LEU A 430 4.62 6.26 -3.75
CA LEU A 430 5.72 7.23 -3.67
C LEU A 430 6.20 7.43 -2.22
N VAL A 431 5.28 7.52 -1.26
CA VAL A 431 5.61 7.61 0.18
C VAL A 431 6.37 6.37 0.63
N GLU A 432 5.88 5.17 0.32
CA GLU A 432 6.51 3.91 0.74
C GLU A 432 7.86 3.66 0.04
N THR A 433 8.09 4.29 -1.12
CA THR A 433 9.39 4.26 -1.82
C THR A 433 10.27 5.48 -1.49
N GLU A 434 9.91 6.26 -0.46
CA GLU A 434 10.65 7.44 0.03
C GLU A 434 10.82 8.57 -1.00
N GLN A 435 9.97 8.63 -2.05
CA GLN A 435 9.94 9.71 -3.04
C GLN A 435 9.04 10.86 -2.54
N LEU A 436 9.34 11.38 -1.34
CA LEU A 436 8.44 12.25 -0.57
C LEU A 436 8.21 13.62 -1.23
N ASP A 437 9.21 14.20 -1.89
CA ASP A 437 9.03 15.50 -2.58
C ASP A 437 8.04 15.38 -3.76
N GLU A 438 8.11 14.28 -4.53
CA GLU A 438 7.16 13.97 -5.61
C GLU A 438 5.75 13.71 -5.04
N ALA A 439 5.67 12.94 -3.94
CA ALA A 439 4.40 12.64 -3.27
C ALA A 439 3.70 13.91 -2.77
N VAL A 440 4.42 14.84 -2.14
CA VAL A 440 3.89 16.14 -1.68
C VAL A 440 3.38 16.96 -2.85
N ALA A 441 4.18 17.09 -3.91
CA ALA A 441 3.79 17.87 -5.10
C ALA A 441 2.52 17.30 -5.75
N LEU A 442 2.44 16.00 -5.93
CA LEU A 442 1.27 15.33 -6.51
C LEU A 442 0.02 15.46 -5.63
N ALA A 443 0.16 15.32 -4.32
CA ALA A 443 -0.95 15.45 -3.37
C ALA A 443 -1.51 16.88 -3.32
N ASP A 444 -0.63 17.89 -3.30
CA ASP A 444 -1.03 19.29 -3.33
C ASP A 444 -1.72 19.64 -4.66
N GLN A 445 -1.19 19.13 -5.78
CA GLN A 445 -1.80 19.30 -7.10
C GLN A 445 -3.19 18.64 -7.17
N ALA A 446 -3.33 17.41 -6.65
CA ALA A 446 -4.62 16.71 -6.61
C ALA A 446 -5.67 17.50 -5.82
N ALA A 447 -5.29 18.07 -4.65
CA ALA A 447 -6.17 18.88 -3.82
C ALA A 447 -6.56 20.23 -4.49
N GLN A 448 -5.67 20.83 -5.29
CA GLN A 448 -5.93 22.08 -6.00
C GLN A 448 -6.82 21.89 -7.24
N ASN A 449 -6.71 20.74 -7.91
CA ASN A 449 -7.44 20.46 -9.14
C ASN A 449 -8.92 20.09 -8.92
N GLN A 450 -9.35 19.87 -7.66
CA GLN A 450 -10.73 19.53 -7.34
C GLN A 450 -11.55 20.78 -7.02
N GLY A 451 -12.67 20.96 -7.72
CA GLY A 451 -13.66 21.99 -7.39
C GLY A 451 -14.53 21.60 -6.18
N PRO A 452 -15.18 22.58 -5.52
CA PRO A 452 -16.04 22.31 -4.36
C PRO A 452 -17.35 21.60 -4.72
N THR A 453 -17.73 21.62 -6.00
CA THR A 453 -19.02 21.10 -6.50
C THR A 453 -18.79 20.17 -7.68
N ARG A 454 -19.52 19.06 -7.71
CA ARG A 454 -19.59 18.14 -8.86
C ARG A 454 -20.89 18.30 -9.62
N TYR A 455 -20.78 18.23 -10.93
CA TYR A 455 -21.92 18.25 -11.85
C TYR A 455 -22.11 16.85 -12.43
N LEU A 456 -23.15 16.17 -11.98
CA LEU A 456 -23.55 14.87 -12.50
C LEU A 456 -24.59 15.07 -13.60
N GLU A 457 -24.48 14.30 -14.69
CA GLU A 457 -25.42 14.41 -15.82
C GLU A 457 -26.86 14.12 -15.35
N GLY A 458 -27.77 15.06 -15.60
CA GLY A 458 -29.18 14.94 -15.21
C GLY A 458 -29.48 15.17 -13.71
N ALA A 459 -28.51 15.58 -12.90
CA ALA A 459 -28.69 15.85 -11.47
C ALA A 459 -28.40 17.32 -11.12
N ALA A 460 -28.91 17.77 -9.97
CA ALA A 460 -28.48 19.03 -9.38
C ALA A 460 -27.00 18.95 -8.95
N PRO A 461 -26.28 20.09 -8.92
CA PRO A 461 -24.90 20.10 -8.40
C PRO A 461 -24.83 19.56 -6.97
N VAL A 462 -23.86 18.67 -6.73
CA VAL A 462 -23.64 18.04 -5.41
C VAL A 462 -22.27 18.45 -4.85
N GLU A 463 -22.10 18.36 -3.54
CA GLU A 463 -20.78 18.55 -2.93
C GLU A 463 -19.77 17.53 -3.48
N ASN A 464 -18.52 17.97 -3.59
CA ASN A 464 -17.46 17.14 -4.13
C ASN A 464 -16.67 16.40 -3.03
N ASP A 465 -17.07 15.17 -2.72
CA ASP A 465 -16.39 14.32 -1.75
C ASP A 465 -14.92 14.06 -2.14
N LEU A 466 -14.59 14.02 -3.44
CA LEU A 466 -13.22 13.82 -3.92
C LEU A 466 -12.29 14.97 -3.50
N LEU A 467 -12.81 16.18 -3.34
CA LEU A 467 -12.05 17.32 -2.81
C LEU A 467 -11.64 17.07 -1.34
N MET A 468 -12.56 16.55 -0.53
CA MET A 468 -12.27 16.24 0.86
C MET A 468 -11.19 15.17 0.97
N ASP A 469 -11.34 14.08 0.21
CA ASP A 469 -10.37 12.99 0.17
C ASP A 469 -8.98 13.48 -0.27
N ALA A 470 -8.91 14.26 -1.35
CA ALA A 470 -7.65 14.82 -1.83
C ALA A 470 -6.98 15.74 -0.80
N LYS A 471 -7.75 16.58 -0.09
CA LYS A 471 -7.22 17.45 0.98
C LYS A 471 -6.72 16.66 2.19
N VAL A 472 -7.43 15.59 2.59
CA VAL A 472 -7.00 14.69 3.67
C VAL A 472 -5.68 14.02 3.29
N GLN A 473 -5.58 13.50 2.06
CA GLN A 473 -4.35 12.89 1.56
C GLN A 473 -3.19 13.89 1.53
N ALA A 474 -3.42 15.11 1.03
CA ALA A 474 -2.39 16.15 1.05
C ALA A 474 -1.89 16.45 2.47
N ALA A 475 -2.79 16.54 3.46
CA ALA A 475 -2.40 16.73 4.85
C ALA A 475 -1.58 15.55 5.40
N LEU A 476 -1.97 14.31 5.10
CA LEU A 476 -1.25 13.10 5.54
C LEU A 476 0.16 13.01 4.90
N VAL A 477 0.27 13.31 3.60
CA VAL A 477 1.58 13.26 2.91
C VAL A 477 2.56 14.28 3.49
N HIS A 478 2.09 15.49 3.86
CA HIS A 478 2.92 16.43 4.60
C HIS A 478 3.42 15.85 5.93
N SER A 479 2.60 15.04 6.62
CA SER A 479 3.05 14.39 7.85
C SER A 479 4.12 13.32 7.60
N PHE A 480 4.00 12.55 6.51
CA PHE A 480 5.03 11.57 6.10
C PHE A 480 6.34 12.26 5.66
N ALA A 481 6.24 13.46 5.07
CA ALA A 481 7.37 14.32 4.75
C ALA A 481 7.92 15.11 5.95
N GLU A 482 7.48 14.78 7.18
CA GLU A 482 7.87 15.40 8.45
C GLU A 482 7.46 16.88 8.62
N ASP A 483 6.62 17.41 7.74
CA ASP A 483 6.00 18.74 7.90
C ASP A 483 4.72 18.68 8.75
N MET A 484 4.89 18.21 9.99
CA MET A 484 3.80 18.03 10.95
C MET A 484 2.98 19.31 11.25
N PRO A 485 3.57 20.53 11.34
CA PRO A 485 2.77 21.74 11.55
C PRO A 485 1.78 22.00 10.43
N GLN A 486 2.18 21.86 9.16
CA GLN A 486 1.29 22.06 8.01
C GLN A 486 0.23 20.98 7.93
N ALA A 487 0.59 19.73 8.18
CA ALA A 487 -0.35 18.60 8.25
C ALA A 487 -1.45 18.86 9.29
N GLN A 488 -1.07 19.28 10.49
CA GLN A 488 -2.02 19.57 11.56
C GLN A 488 -2.92 20.75 11.20
N GLN A 489 -2.36 21.86 10.74
CA GLN A 489 -3.11 23.07 10.38
C GLN A 489 -4.17 22.77 9.31
N ARG A 490 -3.79 22.04 8.25
CA ARG A 490 -4.72 21.64 7.18
C ARG A 490 -5.86 20.77 7.73
N MET A 491 -5.54 19.80 8.59
CA MET A 491 -6.54 18.89 9.18
C MET A 491 -7.48 19.64 10.16
N GLU A 492 -6.95 20.54 10.99
CA GLU A 492 -7.75 21.37 11.89
C GLU A 492 -8.72 22.26 11.10
N SER A 493 -8.26 22.90 10.02
CA SER A 493 -9.13 23.73 9.16
C SER A 493 -10.25 22.91 8.49
N MET A 494 -9.99 21.67 8.08
CA MET A 494 -11.03 20.78 7.55
C MET A 494 -12.03 20.38 8.65
N LEU A 495 -11.55 20.11 9.86
CA LEU A 495 -12.40 19.74 10.98
C LEU A 495 -13.28 20.91 11.47
N GLU A 496 -12.81 22.16 11.36
CA GLU A 496 -13.61 23.35 11.64
C GLU A 496 -14.83 23.45 10.69
N MET A 497 -14.63 23.09 9.41
CA MET A 497 -15.71 23.06 8.41
C MET A 497 -16.65 21.87 8.59
N ALA A 498 -16.14 20.72 9.04
CA ALA A 498 -16.88 19.48 9.21
C ALA A 498 -16.71 18.88 10.61
N PRO A 499 -17.18 19.53 11.69
CA PRO A 499 -16.91 19.12 13.07
C PRO A 499 -17.53 17.78 13.47
N GLY A 500 -18.53 17.30 12.74
CA GLY A 500 -19.15 15.99 12.92
C GLY A 500 -18.47 14.85 12.12
N ASN A 501 -17.41 15.13 11.37
CA ASN A 501 -16.73 14.09 10.60
C ASN A 501 -15.80 13.27 11.50
N GLN A 502 -16.17 12.02 11.76
CA GLN A 502 -15.43 11.06 12.59
C GLN A 502 -14.05 10.75 12.02
N GLY A 503 -13.93 10.56 10.69
CA GLY A 503 -12.68 10.24 10.03
C GLY A 503 -11.62 11.34 10.18
N LEU A 504 -12.01 12.61 10.01
CA LEU A 504 -11.13 13.77 10.24
C LEU A 504 -10.64 13.82 11.68
N ARG A 505 -11.53 13.58 12.66
CA ARG A 505 -11.15 13.56 14.09
C ARG A 505 -10.15 12.46 14.39
N THR A 506 -10.38 11.26 13.85
CA THR A 506 -9.50 10.10 14.03
C THR A 506 -8.13 10.34 13.40
N THR A 507 -8.09 10.91 12.21
CA THR A 507 -6.83 11.23 11.50
C THR A 507 -6.06 12.33 12.26
N LEU A 508 -6.74 13.39 12.69
CA LEU A 508 -6.13 14.48 13.47
C LEU A 508 -5.58 13.99 14.82
N ALA A 509 -6.27 13.03 15.46
CA ALA A 509 -5.78 12.41 16.69
C ALA A 509 -4.44 11.68 16.48
N GLY A 510 -4.28 11.01 15.35
CA GLY A 510 -2.99 10.43 14.94
C GLY A 510 -1.87 11.47 14.82
N LEU A 511 -2.18 12.64 14.23
CA LEU A 511 -1.23 13.76 14.14
C LEU A 511 -0.89 14.35 15.51
N TYR A 512 -1.86 14.54 16.40
CA TYR A 512 -1.59 15.01 17.78
C TYR A 512 -0.65 14.05 18.51
N ARG A 513 -0.88 12.74 18.42
CA ARG A 513 -0.01 11.74 19.02
C ARG A 513 1.41 11.80 18.43
N ALA A 514 1.57 11.90 17.11
CA ALA A 514 2.86 12.06 16.44
C ALA A 514 3.59 13.35 16.86
N ARG A 515 2.85 14.40 17.21
CA ARG A 515 3.36 15.65 17.76
C ARG A 515 3.60 15.63 19.27
N SER A 516 3.65 14.45 19.89
CA SER A 516 3.85 14.27 21.33
C SER A 516 2.72 14.87 22.19
N GLN A 517 1.47 14.85 21.71
CA GLN A 517 0.27 15.33 22.40
C GLN A 517 -0.76 14.18 22.56
N PRO A 518 -0.43 13.08 23.26
CA PRO A 518 -1.31 11.91 23.35
C PRO A 518 -2.61 12.17 24.10
N ARG A 519 -2.65 13.07 25.08
CA ARG A 519 -3.89 13.44 25.78
C ARG A 519 -4.85 14.23 24.88
N ARG A 520 -4.31 15.12 24.06
CA ARG A 520 -5.12 15.83 23.03
C ARG A 520 -5.66 14.86 21.98
N SER A 521 -4.86 13.84 21.61
CA SER A 521 -5.28 12.72 20.76
C SER A 521 -6.46 11.98 21.42
N GLU A 522 -6.34 11.59 22.69
CA GLU A 522 -7.39 10.90 23.44
C GLU A 522 -8.72 11.68 23.45
N ILE A 523 -8.69 12.98 23.71
CA ILE A 523 -9.88 13.83 23.70
C ILE A 523 -10.55 13.79 22.33
N SER A 524 -9.77 13.94 21.23
CA SER A 524 -10.29 13.88 19.87
C SER A 524 -10.93 12.53 19.54
N LEU A 525 -10.32 11.42 19.99
CA LEU A 525 -10.82 10.07 19.80
C LEU A 525 -12.09 9.78 20.60
N LYS A 526 -12.22 10.29 21.83
CA LYS A 526 -13.45 10.20 22.61
C LYS A 526 -14.63 10.94 21.95
N MET A 527 -14.35 12.08 21.31
CA MET A 527 -15.36 12.77 20.51
C MET A 527 -15.74 11.98 19.25
N ALA A 528 -14.77 11.33 18.59
CA ALA A 528 -15.02 10.49 17.43
C ALA A 528 -15.81 9.23 17.79
N GLU A 529 -15.53 8.63 18.96
CA GLU A 529 -16.24 7.45 19.48
C GLU A 529 -17.71 7.71 19.71
N ALA A 530 -18.07 8.91 20.15
CA ALA A 530 -19.47 9.30 20.32
C ALA A 530 -20.25 9.34 19.00
N LEU A 531 -19.57 9.47 17.85
CA LEU A 531 -20.16 9.46 16.52
C LEU A 531 -20.25 8.05 15.93
N GLU A 532 -19.15 7.27 16.00
CA GLU A 532 -19.06 5.92 15.44
C GLU A 532 -18.25 4.98 16.35
N PRO A 533 -18.83 4.41 17.39
CA PRO A 533 -18.10 3.69 18.45
C PRO A 533 -17.42 2.39 17.98
N ARG A 534 -17.85 1.79 16.87
CA ARG A 534 -17.31 0.52 16.37
C ARG A 534 -16.45 0.66 15.13
N ASN A 535 -16.05 1.85 14.77
CA ASN A 535 -15.16 2.07 13.63
C ASN A 535 -13.77 1.50 13.91
N LEU A 536 -13.27 0.63 13.04
CA LEU A 536 -11.96 -0.03 13.20
C LEU A 536 -10.81 0.97 13.26
N GLY A 537 -10.79 1.98 12.37
CA GLY A 537 -9.74 3.00 12.35
C GLY A 537 -9.67 3.78 13.64
N LEU A 538 -10.84 4.12 14.22
CA LEU A 538 -10.95 4.75 15.52
C LEU A 538 -10.34 3.86 16.63
N GLN A 539 -10.75 2.59 16.71
CA GLN A 539 -10.27 1.66 17.75
C GLN A 539 -8.75 1.44 17.67
N VAL A 540 -8.21 1.30 16.47
CA VAL A 540 -6.76 1.20 16.27
C VAL A 540 -6.04 2.47 16.74
N GLN A 541 -6.55 3.67 16.43
CA GLN A 541 -5.94 4.92 16.91
C GLN A 541 -6.08 5.08 18.43
N GLN A 542 -7.18 4.63 19.03
CA GLN A 542 -7.33 4.56 20.49
C GLN A 542 -6.28 3.62 21.10
N GLY A 543 -6.03 2.44 20.51
CA GLY A 543 -5.00 1.50 20.94
C GLY A 543 -3.59 2.10 20.89
N HIS A 544 -3.24 2.78 19.78
CA HIS A 544 -1.97 3.51 19.67
C HIS A 544 -1.85 4.65 20.70
N THR A 545 -2.95 5.34 21.00
CA THR A 545 -2.96 6.42 21.98
C THR A 545 -2.85 5.87 23.41
N ALA A 546 -3.51 4.75 23.72
CA ALA A 546 -3.39 4.03 24.97
C ALA A 546 -1.93 3.56 25.20
N LEU A 547 -1.27 3.03 24.16
CA LEU A 547 0.17 2.70 24.20
C LEU A 547 1.03 3.93 24.58
N ALA A 548 0.76 5.09 23.96
CA ALA A 548 1.50 6.32 24.23
C ALA A 548 1.22 6.90 25.63
N LEU A 549 0.03 6.67 26.17
CA LEU A 549 -0.39 7.07 27.50
C LEU A 549 -0.08 6.03 28.60
N GLN A 550 0.55 4.92 28.26
CA GLN A 550 0.84 3.80 29.19
C GLN A 550 -0.44 3.19 29.80
N GLU A 551 -1.52 3.15 29.04
CA GLU A 551 -2.80 2.49 29.42
C GLU A 551 -2.82 1.07 28.83
N TRP A 552 -1.97 0.21 29.37
CA TRP A 552 -1.65 -1.10 28.82
C TRP A 552 -2.85 -2.01 28.64
N ARG A 553 -3.75 -2.06 29.63
CA ARG A 553 -4.96 -2.90 29.58
C ARG A 553 -5.93 -2.47 28.49
N GLN A 554 -6.06 -1.16 28.27
CA GLN A 554 -6.88 -0.64 27.18
C GLN A 554 -6.24 -0.96 25.82
N MET A 555 -4.93 -0.78 25.72
CA MET A 555 -4.17 -1.13 24.50
C MET A 555 -4.33 -2.62 24.17
N ASP A 556 -4.17 -3.52 25.15
CA ASP A 556 -4.33 -4.96 24.98
C ASP A 556 -5.76 -5.31 24.51
N ALA A 557 -6.79 -4.77 25.17
CA ALA A 557 -8.19 -5.04 24.83
C ALA A 557 -8.53 -4.57 23.40
N LEU A 558 -8.04 -3.39 22.99
CA LEU A 558 -8.28 -2.84 21.66
C LEU A 558 -7.51 -3.60 20.57
N ALA A 559 -6.29 -4.04 20.87
CA ALA A 559 -5.49 -4.86 19.95
C ALA A 559 -6.15 -6.24 19.75
N ASP A 560 -6.55 -6.91 20.85
CA ASP A 560 -7.23 -8.21 20.80
C ASP A 560 -8.56 -8.14 20.00
N ASP A 561 -9.41 -7.15 20.27
CA ASP A 561 -10.68 -6.98 19.54
C ASP A 561 -10.42 -6.68 18.05
N SER A 562 -9.50 -5.76 17.75
CA SER A 562 -9.21 -5.34 16.38
C SER A 562 -8.67 -6.49 15.53
N ILE A 563 -7.70 -7.26 16.04
CA ILE A 563 -7.08 -8.37 15.29
C ILE A 563 -8.01 -9.58 15.18
N ALA A 564 -8.82 -9.85 16.19
CA ALA A 564 -9.80 -10.94 16.16
C ALA A 564 -10.89 -10.68 15.11
N ARG A 565 -11.32 -9.43 14.95
CA ARG A 565 -12.35 -9.03 13.97
C ARG A 565 -11.78 -8.86 12.57
N PHE A 566 -10.58 -8.30 12.43
CA PHE A 566 -9.99 -7.90 11.15
C PHE A 566 -8.51 -8.35 11.03
N PRO A 567 -8.23 -9.66 11.02
CA PRO A 567 -6.86 -10.17 10.97
C PRO A 567 -6.14 -9.83 9.65
N GLU A 568 -6.88 -9.50 8.61
CA GLU A 568 -6.35 -9.04 7.32
C GLU A 568 -5.98 -7.55 7.30
N ASN A 569 -6.48 -6.74 8.22
CA ASN A 569 -6.25 -5.30 8.22
C ASN A 569 -4.82 -4.95 8.66
N ALA A 570 -4.10 -4.18 7.84
CA ALA A 570 -2.71 -3.82 8.11
C ALA A 570 -2.53 -2.97 9.37
N GLN A 571 -3.47 -2.07 9.68
CA GLN A 571 -3.40 -1.21 10.87
C GLN A 571 -3.68 -2.00 12.15
N ALA A 572 -4.65 -2.94 12.12
CA ALA A 572 -4.92 -3.84 13.24
C ALA A 572 -3.68 -4.73 13.52
N ARG A 573 -3.07 -5.30 12.48
CA ARG A 573 -1.82 -6.06 12.62
C ARG A 573 -0.65 -5.22 13.13
N ARG A 574 -0.60 -3.94 12.77
CA ARG A 574 0.44 -3.03 13.30
C ARG A 574 0.26 -2.78 14.79
N LEU A 575 -0.96 -2.54 15.26
CA LEU A 575 -1.26 -2.38 16.67
C LEU A 575 -0.95 -3.67 17.46
N ASP A 576 -1.37 -4.81 16.93
CA ASP A 576 -1.08 -6.14 17.49
C ASP A 576 0.43 -6.39 17.61
N ARG A 577 1.21 -6.08 16.57
CA ARG A 577 2.67 -6.17 16.61
C ARG A 577 3.30 -5.29 17.70
N LEU A 578 2.82 -4.06 17.86
CA LEU A 578 3.32 -3.16 18.91
C LEU A 578 2.98 -3.66 20.32
N ARG A 579 1.80 -4.27 20.48
CA ARG A 579 1.43 -4.97 21.73
C ARG A 579 2.39 -6.12 22.02
N ASP A 580 2.65 -6.98 21.02
CA ASP A 580 3.59 -8.10 21.17
C ASP A 580 4.99 -7.60 21.57
N VAL A 581 5.48 -6.54 20.92
CA VAL A 581 6.78 -5.92 21.27
C VAL A 581 6.77 -5.35 22.70
N HIS A 582 5.64 -4.79 23.15
CA HIS A 582 5.50 -4.31 24.52
C HIS A 582 5.61 -5.44 25.54
N HIS A 583 5.06 -6.62 25.22
CA HIS A 583 5.10 -7.80 26.09
C HIS A 583 6.41 -8.59 26.04
N MET A 584 7.42 -8.15 25.31
CA MET A 584 8.75 -8.77 25.26
C MET A 584 9.62 -8.37 26.46
N ALA A 585 10.56 -9.23 26.82
CA ALA A 585 11.68 -8.85 27.67
C ALA A 585 12.62 -7.89 26.94
N GLU A 586 13.43 -7.13 27.67
CA GLU A 586 14.27 -6.08 27.10
C GLU A 586 15.67 -6.13 27.65
N LEU A 587 16.66 -6.15 26.75
CA LEU A 587 18.08 -5.99 27.04
C LEU A 587 18.52 -4.59 26.67
N GLN A 588 19.05 -3.85 27.62
CA GLN A 588 19.69 -2.55 27.40
C GLN A 588 21.19 -2.68 27.66
N VAL A 589 22.02 -2.25 26.73
CA VAL A 589 23.46 -2.17 26.86
C VAL A 589 23.90 -0.79 26.42
N SER A 590 24.68 -0.11 27.23
CA SER A 590 25.34 1.13 26.85
C SER A 590 26.82 1.09 27.26
N GLY A 591 27.65 1.78 26.51
CA GLY A 591 29.07 1.83 26.88
C GLY A 591 29.80 2.94 26.15
N TYR A 592 31.00 3.18 26.62
CA TYR A 592 31.86 4.18 25.98
C TYR A 592 33.33 3.83 26.17
N ARG A 593 34.17 4.37 25.30
CA ARG A 593 35.62 4.41 25.41
C ARG A 593 36.10 5.80 25.15
N GLY A 594 36.80 6.38 26.14
CA GLY A 594 37.35 7.72 26.09
C GLY A 594 38.87 7.73 26.03
N ARG A 595 39.38 8.84 25.50
CA ARG A 595 40.81 9.20 25.58
C ARG A 595 40.93 10.69 25.72
N SER A 596 41.55 11.13 26.80
CA SER A 596 41.86 12.55 27.05
C SER A 596 43.33 12.85 26.79
N SER A 597 43.64 14.10 26.48
CA SER A 597 45.00 14.63 26.49
C SER A 597 45.47 14.86 27.94
N GLU A 598 46.64 15.31 28.14
CA GLU A 598 47.40 15.48 29.40
C GLU A 598 46.57 15.73 30.67
N ASN A 599 46.81 14.90 31.71
CA ASN A 599 46.35 15.01 33.11
C ASN A 599 44.85 15.23 33.31
N PRO A 600 43.99 14.36 32.77
CA PRO A 600 42.57 14.62 32.67
C PRO A 600 41.80 14.48 33.99
N ALA A 601 40.88 15.38 34.24
CA ALA A 601 39.91 15.30 35.34
C ALA A 601 39.05 14.01 35.33
N LEU A 602 38.80 13.46 34.13
CA LEU A 602 37.93 12.30 33.91
C LEU A 602 38.68 10.98 33.72
N GLY A 603 40.03 11.01 33.65
CA GLY A 603 40.87 9.85 33.32
C GLY A 603 41.44 9.90 31.89
N SER A 604 42.70 9.48 31.71
CA SER A 604 43.41 9.56 30.45
C SER A 604 42.98 8.48 29.44
N ARG A 605 42.49 7.36 29.93
CA ARG A 605 41.96 6.22 29.16
C ARG A 605 40.80 5.64 29.97
N ASP A 606 39.61 6.13 29.68
CA ASP A 606 38.41 5.73 30.37
C ASP A 606 37.55 4.84 29.47
N TYR A 607 36.91 3.86 30.07
CA TYR A 607 35.83 3.11 29.42
C TYR A 607 34.81 2.68 30.45
N GLY A 608 33.59 2.55 30.00
CA GLY A 608 32.48 2.06 30.82
C GLY A 608 31.50 1.24 30.00
N VAL A 609 30.89 0.26 30.63
CA VAL A 609 29.78 -0.54 30.09
C VAL A 609 28.72 -0.67 31.16
N ASP A 610 27.49 -0.47 30.83
CA ASP A 610 26.32 -0.69 31.66
C ASP A 610 25.30 -1.58 30.91
N THR A 611 24.76 -2.57 31.62
CA THR A 611 23.84 -3.56 31.06
C THR A 611 22.67 -3.75 32.01
N ALA A 612 21.46 -3.80 31.47
CA ALA A 612 20.26 -4.16 32.23
C ALA A 612 19.36 -5.07 31.40
N VAL A 613 18.77 -6.05 32.02
CA VAL A 613 17.75 -6.92 31.48
C VAL A 613 16.47 -6.70 32.26
N TYR A 614 15.40 -6.34 31.55
CA TYR A 614 14.05 -6.20 32.09
C TYR A 614 13.20 -7.40 31.70
N THR A 615 12.38 -7.90 32.61
CA THR A 615 11.39 -8.92 32.29
C THR A 615 10.32 -8.38 31.35
N ALA A 616 9.58 -9.28 30.71
CA ALA A 616 8.28 -8.95 30.16
C ALA A 616 7.40 -8.28 31.26
N PRO A 617 6.43 -7.42 30.90
CA PRO A 617 5.53 -6.79 31.87
C PRO A 617 4.79 -7.83 32.72
N LEU A 618 4.81 -7.65 34.04
CA LEU A 618 4.09 -8.44 35.01
C LEU A 618 2.83 -7.66 35.42
N ALA A 619 1.68 -8.30 35.38
CA ALA A 619 0.39 -7.67 35.68
C ALA A 619 0.16 -6.32 34.94
N HIS A 620 0.69 -6.21 33.72
CA HIS A 620 0.72 -5.07 32.80
C HIS A 620 1.66 -3.91 33.21
N ASP A 621 1.75 -3.58 34.48
CA ASP A 621 2.32 -2.31 34.97
C ASP A 621 3.74 -2.44 35.51
N TRP A 622 4.20 -3.67 35.83
CA TRP A 622 5.44 -3.93 36.55
C TRP A 622 6.47 -4.66 35.73
N ARG A 623 7.75 -4.33 35.90
CA ARG A 623 8.87 -5.09 35.33
C ARG A 623 9.95 -5.24 36.39
N LEU A 624 10.48 -6.44 36.56
CA LEU A 624 11.70 -6.67 37.30
C LEU A 624 12.90 -6.41 36.39
N PHE A 625 13.97 -5.92 36.95
CA PHE A 625 15.21 -5.82 36.19
C PHE A 625 16.42 -6.24 37.03
N ALA A 626 17.47 -6.70 36.34
CA ALA A 626 18.78 -6.90 36.87
C ALA A 626 19.84 -6.36 35.90
N GLY A 627 20.94 -5.86 36.44
CA GLY A 627 21.96 -5.24 35.60
C GLY A 627 23.33 -5.25 36.25
N MET A 628 24.32 -4.95 35.42
CA MET A 628 25.71 -4.76 35.85
C MET A 628 26.37 -3.60 35.11
N GLY A 629 27.23 -2.92 35.83
CA GLY A 629 28.06 -1.83 35.35
C GLY A 629 29.54 -2.07 35.59
N TYR A 630 30.37 -1.59 34.69
CA TYR A 630 31.80 -1.59 34.82
C TYR A 630 32.41 -0.31 34.33
N GLY A 631 33.23 0.36 35.10
CA GLY A 631 33.93 1.59 34.74
C GLY A 631 35.40 1.54 35.08
N VAL A 632 36.27 2.08 34.22
CA VAL A 632 37.73 2.18 34.43
C VAL A 632 38.21 3.54 33.95
N GLY A 633 39.17 4.11 34.64
CA GLY A 633 39.91 5.30 34.23
C GLY A 633 41.33 5.29 34.79
N ASP A 634 42.28 5.79 34.03
CA ASP A 634 43.69 5.97 34.46
C ASP A 634 43.87 7.42 34.94
N PHE A 635 44.21 7.58 36.20
CA PHE A 635 44.45 8.86 36.86
C PHE A 635 45.95 9.00 37.24
N ALA A 636 46.40 10.15 37.67
CA ALA A 636 47.74 10.38 38.13
C ALA A 636 48.08 9.47 39.37
N GLU A 637 47.08 9.22 40.21
CA GLU A 637 47.21 8.42 41.45
C GLU A 637 47.11 6.91 41.18
N GLY A 638 46.76 6.50 39.95
CA GLY A 638 46.61 5.08 39.57
C GLY A 638 45.34 4.80 38.82
N ARG A 639 45.09 3.50 38.62
CA ARG A 639 43.91 3.04 37.87
C ARG A 639 42.71 2.87 38.78
N GLY A 640 41.68 3.70 38.58
CA GLY A 640 40.37 3.54 39.21
C GLY A 640 39.52 2.46 38.48
N ARG A 641 38.81 1.67 39.24
CA ARG A 641 37.85 0.65 38.72
C ARG A 641 36.59 0.71 39.55
N HIS A 642 35.46 0.62 38.91
CA HIS A 642 34.14 0.51 39.56
C HIS A 642 33.36 -0.64 38.94
N ARG A 643 32.90 -1.58 39.80
CA ARG A 643 31.97 -2.64 39.42
C ARG A 643 30.66 -2.43 40.14
N LEU A 644 29.59 -2.52 39.42
CA LEU A 644 28.22 -2.31 39.88
C LEU A 644 27.40 -3.55 39.54
N GLY A 645 26.71 -4.14 40.49
CA GLY A 645 25.62 -5.07 40.29
C GLY A 645 24.34 -4.46 40.81
N ARG A 646 23.23 -4.55 40.11
CA ARG A 646 21.98 -3.95 40.54
C ARG A 646 20.77 -4.81 40.21
N ALA A 647 19.71 -4.67 40.97
CA ALA A 647 18.40 -5.26 40.69
C ALA A 647 17.32 -4.36 41.23
N GLY A 648 16.17 -4.41 40.60
CA GLY A 648 15.11 -3.48 40.94
C GLY A 648 13.76 -3.81 40.29
N LEU A 649 12.86 -2.89 40.48
CA LEU A 649 11.48 -2.94 40.06
C LEU A 649 11.16 -1.63 39.33
N GLU A 650 10.58 -1.74 38.17
CA GLU A 650 10.02 -0.64 37.40
C GLU A 650 8.49 -0.74 37.45
N TRP A 651 7.83 0.39 37.65
CA TRP A 651 6.39 0.55 37.60
C TRP A 651 6.02 1.64 36.60
N ARG A 652 5.18 1.29 35.66
CA ARG A 652 4.68 2.21 34.61
C ARG A 652 3.16 2.12 34.52
N VAL A 653 2.54 3.22 34.78
CA VAL A 653 1.08 3.38 34.64
C VAL A 653 0.82 4.78 34.13
N ARG A 654 -0.33 5.02 33.57
CA ARG A 654 -0.69 6.33 33.02
C ARG A 654 -0.08 7.48 33.81
N ASP A 655 0.61 8.36 33.11
CA ASP A 655 1.23 9.58 33.63
C ASP A 655 2.38 9.33 34.64
N ASN A 656 2.63 8.11 35.07
CA ASN A 656 3.61 7.85 36.11
C ASN A 656 4.60 6.77 35.70
N THR A 657 5.86 7.00 36.00
CA THR A 657 6.92 5.97 35.91
C THR A 657 7.71 6.03 37.20
N ALA A 658 7.89 4.91 37.87
CA ALA A 658 8.74 4.80 39.05
C ALA A 658 9.70 3.63 38.91
N GLU A 659 10.93 3.79 39.37
CA GLU A 659 11.96 2.77 39.40
C GLU A 659 12.60 2.73 40.79
N ALA A 660 12.60 1.56 41.43
CA ALA A 660 13.28 1.33 42.70
C ALA A 660 14.40 0.28 42.52
N GLU A 661 15.62 0.60 42.94
CA GLU A 661 16.79 -0.21 42.69
C GLU A 661 17.59 -0.43 43.98
N VAL A 662 18.15 -1.59 44.15
CA VAL A 662 19.19 -1.89 45.11
C VAL A 662 20.45 -2.28 44.34
N SER A 663 21.59 -1.79 44.75
CA SER A 663 22.86 -1.95 44.05
C SER A 663 24.00 -2.36 44.98
N SER A 664 25.01 -3.05 44.43
CA SER A 664 26.26 -3.46 45.08
C SER A 664 27.41 -2.85 44.31
N HIS A 665 28.24 -2.08 44.99
CA HIS A 665 29.35 -1.33 44.38
C HIS A 665 30.70 -1.85 44.91
N GLN A 666 31.66 -2.07 44.00
CA GLN A 666 33.02 -2.47 44.28
C GLN A 666 33.99 -1.52 43.53
N PHE A 667 34.77 -0.77 44.29
CA PHE A 667 35.72 0.23 43.74
C PHE A 667 37.11 0.20 44.39
N GLY A 668 37.51 -0.94 44.92
CA GLY A 668 38.85 -1.13 45.53
C GLY A 668 38.88 -1.03 47.06
N HIS A 669 37.80 -0.54 47.69
CA HIS A 669 37.68 -0.28 49.12
C HIS A 669 36.57 -1.12 49.78
N GLY A 670 36.46 -2.38 49.39
CA GLY A 670 35.38 -3.28 49.83
C GLY A 670 34.08 -3.15 48.97
N THR A 671 33.06 -3.89 49.44
CA THR A 671 31.74 -3.85 48.80
C THR A 671 30.81 -2.96 49.61
N ARG A 672 30.09 -2.07 48.95
CA ARG A 672 29.09 -1.18 49.56
C ARG A 672 27.75 -1.32 48.90
N THR A 673 26.68 -1.19 49.64
CA THR A 673 25.30 -1.29 49.14
C THR A 673 24.71 0.12 48.89
N GLY A 674 24.17 0.31 47.73
CA GLY A 674 23.44 1.49 47.31
C GLY A 674 21.97 1.23 47.09
N ALA A 675 21.20 2.30 46.94
CA ALA A 675 19.79 2.24 46.58
C ALA A 675 19.41 3.48 45.75
N ARG A 676 18.46 3.29 44.83
CA ARG A 676 17.95 4.40 43.98
C ARG A 676 16.43 4.35 43.92
N LEU A 677 15.82 5.53 43.93
CA LEU A 677 14.40 5.75 43.65
C LEU A 677 14.30 6.87 42.61
N ALA A 678 13.72 6.57 41.46
CA ALA A 678 13.41 7.56 40.43
C ALA A 678 11.91 7.59 40.18
N VAL A 679 11.31 8.75 40.12
CA VAL A 679 9.88 8.93 39.84
C VAL A 679 9.72 10.04 38.80
N ASN A 680 8.91 9.78 37.76
CA ASN A 680 8.51 10.79 36.79
C ASN A 680 6.99 10.85 36.71
N HIS A 681 6.44 12.06 36.62
CA HIS A 681 5.02 12.33 36.49
C HIS A 681 4.74 13.31 35.35
N ASP A 682 3.97 12.90 34.36
CA ASP A 682 3.53 13.74 33.27
C ASP A 682 2.24 14.50 33.69
N ILE A 683 2.39 15.78 34.06
CA ILE A 683 1.27 16.66 34.46
C ILE A 683 0.32 16.89 33.27
N SER A 684 0.86 17.04 32.06
CA SER A 684 0.12 17.28 30.83
C SER A 684 0.96 16.82 29.63
N ASP A 685 0.44 16.98 28.40
CA ASP A 685 1.23 16.78 27.18
C ASP A 685 2.49 17.68 27.14
N HIS A 686 2.44 18.80 27.86
CA HIS A 686 3.49 19.82 27.82
C HIS A 686 4.43 19.79 29.02
N TRP A 687 3.96 19.42 30.20
CA TRP A 687 4.73 19.52 31.45
C TRP A 687 4.93 18.17 32.11
N ALA A 688 6.15 17.89 32.53
CA ALA A 688 6.49 16.73 33.35
C ALA A 688 7.47 17.13 34.47
N VAL A 689 7.39 16.43 35.59
CA VAL A 689 8.30 16.58 36.74
C VAL A 689 8.98 15.26 37.03
N GLY A 690 10.24 15.30 37.45
CA GLY A 690 11.01 14.14 37.84
C GLY A 690 11.70 14.34 39.18
N LEU A 691 11.84 13.25 39.96
CA LEU A 691 12.61 13.17 41.20
C LEU A 691 13.53 11.95 41.11
N ASP A 692 14.79 12.11 41.48
CA ASP A 692 15.79 11.03 41.54
C ASP A 692 16.55 11.12 42.87
N LEU A 693 16.56 10.05 43.66
CA LEU A 693 17.23 9.93 44.94
C LEU A 693 18.17 8.72 44.91
N GLU A 694 19.44 8.92 45.19
CA GLU A 694 20.42 7.83 45.21
C GLU A 694 21.27 7.85 46.45
N ARG A 695 21.30 6.71 47.16
CA ARG A 695 22.32 6.44 48.17
C ARG A 695 23.47 5.70 47.48
N LEU A 696 24.71 6.17 47.67
CA LEU A 696 25.89 5.70 46.95
C LEU A 696 25.70 5.90 45.43
N SER A 697 25.65 7.17 45.07
CA SER A 697 25.28 7.56 43.69
C SER A 697 26.22 7.08 42.61
N ARG A 698 25.64 6.59 41.51
CA ARG A 698 26.36 6.26 40.27
C ARG A 698 26.99 7.48 39.59
N SER A 699 26.53 8.69 39.92
CA SER A 699 27.08 9.94 39.42
C SER A 699 28.37 10.35 40.17
N THR A 700 28.80 9.60 41.20
CA THR A 700 30.07 9.85 41.91
C THR A 700 31.23 9.70 40.93
N PRO A 701 32.10 10.71 40.76
CA PRO A 701 33.27 10.63 39.88
C PRO A 701 34.14 9.39 40.21
N LEU A 702 34.59 8.67 39.19
CA LEU A 702 35.41 7.46 39.37
C LEU A 702 36.71 7.76 40.12
N ARG A 703 37.28 8.96 39.94
CA ARG A 703 38.48 9.43 40.68
C ARG A 703 38.20 9.61 42.18
N ALA A 704 36.98 10.08 42.53
CA ALA A 704 36.54 10.17 43.92
C ALA A 704 36.40 8.74 44.54
N LEU A 705 35.75 7.82 43.83
CA LEU A 705 35.65 6.43 44.27
C LEU A 705 37.01 5.76 44.43
N HIS A 706 37.97 6.03 43.52
CA HIS A 706 39.35 5.55 43.65
C HIS A 706 40.01 6.02 44.93
N SER A 707 39.70 7.23 45.37
CA SER A 707 40.16 7.84 46.63
C SER A 707 39.27 7.48 47.84
N ASN A 708 38.37 6.47 47.72
CA ASN A 708 37.43 6.03 48.77
C ASN A 708 36.38 7.09 49.15
N ILE A 709 36.12 8.08 48.29
CA ILE A 709 35.12 9.12 48.52
C ILE A 709 33.85 8.68 47.75
N THR A 710 32.71 8.60 48.43
CA THR A 710 31.39 8.27 47.89
C THR A 710 30.46 9.46 48.00
N ALA A 711 29.38 9.45 47.23
CA ALA A 711 28.36 10.51 47.34
C ALA A 711 26.98 9.91 47.36
N ASN A 712 26.05 10.61 48.05
CA ASN A 712 24.60 10.41 47.83
C ASN A 712 24.11 11.54 46.91
N SER A 713 23.05 11.26 46.12
CA SER A 713 22.49 12.31 45.26
C SER A 713 21.00 12.51 45.46
N ALA A 714 20.54 13.71 45.24
CA ALA A 714 19.14 14.07 45.08
C ALA A 714 19.00 15.02 43.91
N GLY A 715 18.02 14.80 43.05
CA GLY A 715 17.78 15.60 41.87
C GLY A 715 16.28 15.79 41.60
N ALA A 716 15.92 16.95 41.08
CA ALA A 716 14.59 17.25 40.59
C ALA A 716 14.68 17.83 39.19
N SER A 717 13.72 17.54 38.35
CA SER A 717 13.63 18.06 37.00
C SER A 717 12.24 18.54 36.63
N LEU A 718 12.20 19.56 35.79
CA LEU A 718 11.00 20.07 35.17
C LEU A 718 11.20 20.09 33.66
N ARG A 719 10.35 19.37 32.92
CA ARG A 719 10.38 19.33 31.45
C ARG A 719 9.16 20.07 30.90
N TRP A 720 9.42 20.92 29.93
CA TRP A 720 8.40 21.53 29.09
C TRP A 720 8.62 21.13 27.64
N ARG A 721 7.58 20.56 27.00
CA ARG A 721 7.57 20.16 25.59
C ARG A 721 6.37 20.80 24.89
N ALA A 722 6.63 21.63 23.89
CA ALA A 722 5.56 22.19 23.08
C ALA A 722 5.04 21.18 22.06
N ASN A 723 5.94 20.45 21.42
CA ASN A 723 5.69 19.42 20.44
C ASN A 723 6.99 18.65 20.13
N GLU A 724 6.99 17.83 19.06
CA GLU A 724 8.16 17.06 18.59
C GLU A 724 9.39 17.92 18.21
N ARG A 725 9.23 19.23 17.99
CA ARG A 725 10.28 20.14 17.50
C ARG A 725 10.93 20.97 18.62
N ARG A 726 10.24 21.11 19.76
CA ARG A 726 10.66 22.03 20.83
C ARG A 726 10.47 21.41 22.20
N GLU A 727 11.56 21.26 22.93
CA GLU A 727 11.58 20.75 24.31
C GLU A 727 12.64 21.47 25.13
N TRP A 728 12.31 21.79 26.38
CA TRP A 728 13.21 22.37 27.37
C TRP A 728 13.12 21.61 28.67
N SER A 729 14.25 21.45 29.36
CA SER A 729 14.32 20.84 30.70
C SER A 729 15.20 21.64 31.63
N LEU A 730 14.68 21.91 32.81
CA LEU A 730 15.42 22.49 33.93
C LEU A 730 15.67 21.36 34.94
N GLY A 731 16.92 21.16 35.31
CA GLY A 731 17.36 20.20 36.34
C GLY A 731 18.11 20.91 37.50
N VAL A 732 17.86 20.46 38.69
CA VAL A 732 18.65 20.80 39.88
C VAL A 732 19.03 19.49 40.53
N SER A 733 20.32 19.29 40.78
CA SER A 733 20.81 18.09 41.48
C SER A 733 21.90 18.44 42.50
N GLY A 734 21.97 17.67 43.54
CA GLY A 734 22.99 17.80 44.58
C GLY A 734 23.73 16.47 44.81
N LEU A 735 25.02 16.51 45.05
CA LEU A 735 25.87 15.42 45.50
C LEU A 735 26.42 15.77 46.90
N ASP A 736 26.17 14.91 47.87
CA ASP A 736 26.71 15.04 49.25
C ASP A 736 27.85 14.01 49.40
N PHE A 737 29.09 14.46 49.32
CA PHE A 737 30.24 13.60 49.32
C PHE A 737 30.70 13.23 50.76
N SER A 738 31.27 12.06 50.92
CA SER A 738 31.73 11.53 52.22
C SER A 738 32.95 12.29 52.77
N ASP A 739 33.63 13.11 52.02
CA ASP A 739 34.70 14.04 52.43
C ASP A 739 34.20 15.40 52.94
N GLY A 740 32.85 15.60 52.90
CA GLY A 740 32.17 16.83 53.38
C GLY A 740 31.90 17.85 52.27
N ASN A 741 32.37 17.61 51.04
CA ASN A 741 32.00 18.47 49.92
C ASN A 741 30.54 18.29 49.53
N ARG A 742 29.85 19.40 49.22
CA ARG A 742 28.50 19.41 48.61
C ARG A 742 28.57 20.07 47.26
N SER A 743 28.28 19.29 46.22
CA SER A 743 28.17 19.82 44.87
C SER A 743 26.72 20.07 44.50
N THR A 744 26.39 21.23 43.95
CA THR A 744 25.08 21.54 43.43
C THR A 744 25.20 21.90 41.95
N THR A 745 24.42 21.22 41.12
CA THR A 745 24.38 21.47 39.69
C THR A 745 22.98 21.95 39.28
N VAL A 746 22.93 23.04 38.54
CA VAL A 746 21.72 23.54 37.87
C VAL A 746 21.95 23.44 36.37
N SER A 747 21.05 22.77 35.66
CA SER A 747 21.14 22.59 34.23
C SER A 747 19.87 23.03 33.53
N LEU A 748 20.03 23.76 32.42
CA LEU A 748 18.95 24.10 31.50
C LEU A 748 19.35 23.55 30.13
N ASN A 749 18.54 22.61 29.62
CA ASN A 749 18.75 22.00 28.32
C ASN A 749 17.55 22.28 27.40
N GLY A 750 17.82 22.64 26.15
CA GLY A 750 16.82 22.96 25.16
C GLY A 750 17.09 22.25 23.83
N ARG A 751 16.02 21.88 23.14
CA ARG A 751 16.08 21.43 21.75
C ARG A 751 15.10 22.23 20.94
N GLU A 752 15.58 22.86 19.89
CA GLU A 752 14.81 23.64 18.92
C GLU A 752 15.08 23.12 17.51
N ARG A 753 14.07 22.64 16.81
CA ARG A 753 14.20 22.26 15.42
C ARG A 753 14.21 23.50 14.53
N LEU A 754 15.34 23.76 13.87
CA LEU A 754 15.54 24.92 13.01
C LEU A 754 15.10 24.67 11.57
N TYR A 755 15.27 23.42 11.09
CA TYR A 755 15.04 23.06 9.70
C TYR A 755 14.49 21.63 9.60
N THR A 756 13.55 21.42 8.68
CA THR A 756 12.98 20.10 8.36
C THR A 756 12.75 19.99 6.86
N ARG A 757 13.21 18.91 6.28
CA ARG A 757 12.91 18.43 4.93
C ARG A 757 12.79 16.91 4.97
N PRO A 758 12.19 16.28 3.98
CA PRO A 758 12.28 14.83 3.86
C PRO A 758 13.74 14.37 4.00
N HIS A 759 13.97 13.38 4.83
CA HIS A 759 15.28 12.79 5.15
C HIS A 759 16.29 13.68 5.88
N TRP A 760 16.05 14.99 6.02
CA TRP A 760 16.98 15.92 6.67
C TRP A 760 16.31 16.78 7.73
N ASN A 761 16.93 16.86 8.91
CA ASN A 761 16.56 17.87 9.88
C ASN A 761 17.78 18.45 10.60
N ALA A 762 17.64 19.68 11.09
CA ALA A 762 18.65 20.37 11.88
C ALA A 762 18.04 20.81 13.21
N ASP A 763 18.59 20.30 14.29
CA ASP A 763 18.20 20.66 15.66
C ASP A 763 19.31 21.50 16.31
N LEU A 764 18.94 22.59 16.95
CA LEU A 764 19.81 23.33 17.85
C LEU A 764 19.61 22.79 19.27
N LEU A 765 20.65 22.18 19.79
CA LEU A 765 20.72 21.71 21.18
C LEU A 765 21.40 22.79 22.01
N LEU A 766 20.74 23.31 23.04
CA LEU A 766 21.25 24.34 23.93
C LEU A 766 21.48 23.72 25.30
N GLY A 767 22.68 23.86 25.82
CA GLY A 767 23.04 23.43 27.17
C GLY A 767 23.60 24.61 27.97
N LEU A 768 23.05 24.87 29.14
CA LEU A 768 23.59 25.76 30.15
C LEU A 768 23.68 24.97 31.46
N GLU A 769 24.88 24.86 32.01
CA GLU A 769 25.13 24.11 33.25
C GLU A 769 26.01 24.95 34.17
N SER A 770 25.59 25.06 35.43
CA SER A 770 26.32 25.71 36.51
C SER A 770 26.53 24.74 37.66
N ASN A 771 27.76 24.59 38.08
CA ASN A 771 28.14 23.80 39.24
C ASN A 771 28.70 24.69 40.36
N HIS A 772 28.43 24.31 41.58
CA HIS A 772 28.98 24.94 42.78
C HIS A 772 29.37 23.85 43.78
N ASN A 773 30.63 23.92 44.31
CA ASN A 773 31.12 23.00 45.32
C ASN A 773 31.48 23.79 46.62
N SER A 774 31.02 23.26 47.74
CA SER A 774 31.25 23.86 49.07
C SER A 774 32.71 23.75 49.52
N GLN A 775 33.43 22.72 49.04
CA GLN A 775 34.83 22.49 49.32
C GLN A 775 35.57 22.28 47.98
N PRO A 776 36.11 23.34 47.37
CA PRO A 776 36.83 23.22 46.11
C PRO A 776 38.18 22.56 46.26
N GLY A 777 38.62 21.86 45.22
CA GLY A 777 39.86 21.09 45.23
C GLY A 777 39.66 19.71 45.85
N GLY A 778 40.63 18.90 45.88
CA GLY A 778 40.55 17.51 46.34
C GLY A 778 41.00 16.56 45.26
N PRO A 779 40.89 15.24 45.49
CA PRO A 779 41.40 14.26 44.54
C PRO A 779 40.58 14.14 43.25
N TYR A 780 39.42 14.78 43.14
CA TYR A 780 38.54 14.79 41.97
C TYR A 780 38.25 16.21 41.52
N PHE A 781 37.74 16.38 40.28
CA PHE A 781 37.40 17.69 39.74
C PHE A 781 36.23 18.30 40.53
N ALA A 782 36.51 19.34 41.33
CA ALA A 782 35.56 20.05 42.17
C ALA A 782 35.88 21.56 42.14
N PRO A 783 35.60 22.30 41.06
CA PRO A 783 35.76 23.75 41.01
C PRO A 783 34.82 24.42 42.01
N GLU A 784 35.24 25.56 42.61
CA GLU A 784 34.37 26.32 43.51
C GLU A 784 33.04 26.70 42.84
N SER A 785 33.13 27.22 41.60
CA SER A 785 31.99 27.37 40.73
C SER A 785 32.40 27.37 39.28
N ASP A 786 31.54 26.84 38.42
CA ASP A 786 31.71 26.93 36.98
C ASP A 786 30.38 27.19 36.27
N LEU A 787 30.47 27.64 35.04
CA LEU A 787 29.36 27.86 34.15
C LEU A 787 29.75 27.40 32.73
N MET A 788 29.01 26.49 32.17
CA MET A 788 29.16 26.03 30.80
C MET A 788 27.97 26.43 29.96
N PHE A 789 28.19 27.07 28.84
CA PHE A 789 27.22 27.29 27.78
C PHE A 789 27.64 26.53 26.52
N SER A 790 26.85 25.58 26.09
CA SER A 790 27.20 24.65 25.00
C SER A 790 26.08 24.49 23.95
N PRO A 791 25.96 25.44 23.01
CA PRO A 791 25.11 25.25 21.83
C PRO A 791 25.75 24.25 20.87
N VAL A 792 24.94 23.27 20.38
CA VAL A 792 25.34 22.24 19.43
C VAL A 792 24.31 22.15 18.32
N LEU A 793 24.75 22.35 17.07
CA LEU A 793 23.94 22.07 15.90
C LEU A 793 24.04 20.58 15.59
N SER A 794 22.91 19.89 15.59
CA SER A 794 22.75 18.47 15.22
C SER A 794 22.09 18.38 13.85
N LEU A 795 22.84 17.93 12.85
CA LEU A 795 22.34 17.66 11.50
C LEU A 795 22.03 16.17 11.37
N ASN A 796 20.77 15.83 11.22
CA ASN A 796 20.31 14.46 11.13
C ASN A 796 19.90 14.14 9.69
N HIS A 797 20.32 12.98 9.20
CA HIS A 797 20.02 12.47 7.87
C HIS A 797 19.52 11.02 7.93
N VAL A 798 18.36 10.76 7.32
CA VAL A 798 17.82 9.40 7.12
C VAL A 798 18.48 8.82 5.88
N MET A 799 19.39 7.87 6.06
CA MET A 799 20.08 7.20 4.97
C MET A 799 19.21 6.13 4.31
N TYR A 800 18.40 5.44 5.13
CA TYR A 800 17.48 4.39 4.71
C TYR A 800 16.30 4.36 5.66
N ARG A 801 15.09 4.22 5.10
CA ARG A 801 13.87 3.95 5.85
C ARG A 801 12.99 3.04 5.02
N ARG A 802 12.52 1.98 5.63
CA ARG A 802 11.51 1.10 5.06
C ARG A 802 10.71 0.45 6.18
N TYR A 803 9.45 0.81 6.27
CA TYR A 803 8.54 0.34 7.32
C TYR A 803 9.15 0.56 8.72
N GLU A 804 9.36 -0.52 9.49
CA GLU A 804 9.91 -0.52 10.84
C GLU A 804 11.45 -0.54 10.87
N THR A 805 12.11 -0.48 9.74
CA THR A 805 13.57 -0.47 9.62
C THR A 805 14.04 0.93 9.22
N SER A 806 14.99 1.47 9.95
CA SER A 806 15.60 2.75 9.59
C SER A 806 17.08 2.80 9.93
N TRP A 807 17.83 3.55 9.12
CA TRP A 807 19.25 3.83 9.35
C TRP A 807 19.46 5.33 9.20
N THR A 808 19.94 5.96 10.27
CA THR A 808 20.15 7.40 10.33
C THR A 808 21.59 7.72 10.69
N GLN A 809 22.08 8.85 10.21
CA GLN A 809 23.35 9.42 10.63
C GLN A 809 23.14 10.82 11.17
N ASN A 810 24.02 11.25 12.09
CA ASN A 810 24.01 12.61 12.59
C ASN A 810 25.42 13.21 12.70
N VAL A 811 25.51 14.50 12.46
CA VAL A 811 26.71 15.30 12.63
C VAL A 811 26.44 16.34 13.72
N LEU A 812 27.34 16.43 14.69
CA LEU A 812 27.26 17.38 15.79
C LEU A 812 28.34 18.44 15.64
N LEU A 813 27.97 19.71 15.65
CA LEU A 813 28.86 20.86 15.58
C LEU A 813 28.55 21.81 16.74
N GLY A 814 29.43 21.87 17.75
CA GLY A 814 29.23 22.69 18.93
C GLY A 814 30.34 23.69 19.12
N PHE A 815 29.96 24.91 19.49
CA PHE A 815 30.89 25.98 19.94
C PHE A 815 30.26 26.66 21.14
N GLY A 816 31.01 26.79 22.21
CA GLY A 816 30.52 27.34 23.47
C GLY A 816 31.59 27.98 24.31
N ALA A 817 31.23 28.27 25.55
CA ALA A 817 32.10 28.89 26.52
C ALA A 817 32.02 28.15 27.86
N TYR A 818 33.13 28.06 28.52
CA TYR A 818 33.23 27.53 29.88
C TYR A 818 33.99 28.57 30.74
N ALA A 819 33.33 28.99 31.79
CA ALA A 819 33.90 29.90 32.78
C ALA A 819 34.09 29.15 34.10
N GLN A 820 35.27 29.23 34.70
CA GLN A 820 35.62 28.60 35.98
C GLN A 820 36.18 29.64 36.93
N LYS A 821 35.68 29.73 38.15
CA LYS A 821 36.18 30.61 39.16
C LYS A 821 37.65 30.34 39.42
N GLY A 822 38.48 31.40 39.40
CA GLY A 822 39.94 31.31 39.58
C GLY A 822 40.75 31.08 38.28
N TYR A 823 40.07 30.67 37.17
CA TYR A 823 40.77 30.33 35.92
C TYR A 823 40.26 31.09 34.69
N GLY A 824 39.19 31.89 34.85
CA GLY A 824 38.61 32.68 33.77
C GLY A 824 37.71 31.90 32.81
N THR A 825 37.58 32.45 31.60
CA THR A 825 36.68 31.88 30.58
C THR A 825 37.49 31.33 29.40
N GLY A 826 37.12 30.15 28.89
CA GLY A 826 37.68 29.55 27.69
C GLY A 826 36.66 28.94 26.75
N GLY A 827 37.07 28.79 25.51
CA GLY A 827 36.16 28.23 24.47
C GLY A 827 36.00 26.72 24.59
N VAL A 828 34.78 26.27 24.30
CA VAL A 828 34.43 24.85 24.16
C VAL A 828 34.11 24.58 22.70
N ALA A 829 34.62 23.48 22.13
CA ALA A 829 34.29 23.06 20.76
C ALA A 829 34.01 21.56 20.75
N THR A 830 32.94 21.17 20.08
CA THR A 830 32.53 19.78 19.94
C THR A 830 32.31 19.45 18.47
N LEU A 831 32.92 18.35 18.03
CA LEU A 831 32.64 17.72 16.75
C LEU A 831 32.25 16.28 16.99
N GLY A 832 31.14 15.85 16.42
CA GLY A 832 30.68 14.47 16.55
C GLY A 832 30.09 13.92 15.27
N TYR A 833 30.15 12.61 15.14
CA TYR A 833 29.50 11.85 14.10
C TYR A 833 28.88 10.60 14.71
N GLY A 834 27.61 10.35 14.44
CA GLY A 834 26.86 9.21 14.95
C GLY A 834 26.09 8.49 13.87
N GLN A 835 25.79 7.24 14.15
CA GLN A 835 24.87 6.41 13.36
C GLN A 835 23.93 5.68 14.30
N ARG A 836 22.69 5.49 13.84
CA ARG A 836 21.64 4.76 14.54
C ARG A 836 20.89 3.87 13.58
N PHE A 837 20.77 2.60 13.95
CA PHE A 837 20.04 1.58 13.20
C PHE A 837 18.88 1.08 14.06
N ARG A 838 17.68 1.01 13.47
CA ARG A 838 16.47 0.42 14.06
C ARG A 838 15.98 -0.70 13.17
N TRP A 839 15.54 -1.79 13.76
CA TRP A 839 15.01 -2.94 13.02
C TRP A 839 13.79 -3.53 13.71
N ASN A 840 12.69 -3.62 12.93
CA ASN A 840 11.46 -4.36 13.26
C ASN A 840 10.90 -4.08 14.68
N ASP A 841 11.05 -2.83 15.18
CA ASP A 841 10.65 -2.35 16.50
C ASP A 841 11.33 -3.05 17.69
N VAL A 842 12.14 -4.07 17.46
CA VAL A 842 12.78 -4.88 18.54
C VAL A 842 14.25 -4.55 18.76
N LEU A 843 14.97 -4.04 17.77
CA LEU A 843 16.38 -3.74 17.90
C LEU A 843 16.65 -2.27 17.57
N GLU A 844 17.35 -1.60 18.47
CA GLU A 844 17.92 -0.28 18.22
C GLU A 844 19.40 -0.28 18.62
N VAL A 845 20.28 0.17 17.73
CA VAL A 845 21.73 0.26 17.96
C VAL A 845 22.22 1.64 17.58
N GLY A 846 22.93 2.30 18.47
CA GLY A 846 23.56 3.60 18.28
C GLY A 846 25.08 3.52 18.43
N LEU A 847 25.81 4.27 17.60
CA LEU A 847 27.25 4.47 17.71
C LEU A 847 27.57 5.93 17.43
N THR A 848 28.28 6.59 18.36
CA THR A 848 28.65 7.99 18.22
C THR A 848 30.12 8.20 18.58
N TYR A 849 30.88 8.79 17.67
CA TYR A 849 32.23 9.29 17.94
C TYR A 849 32.20 10.79 18.10
N SER A 850 32.80 11.31 19.15
CA SER A 850 32.89 12.74 19.40
C SER A 850 34.29 13.18 19.84
N ILE A 851 34.64 14.41 19.52
CA ILE A 851 35.85 15.10 19.99
C ILE A 851 35.37 16.39 20.62
N THR A 852 35.65 16.55 21.89
CA THR A 852 35.36 17.78 22.64
C THR A 852 36.67 18.41 23.10
N ARG A 853 36.82 19.69 22.89
CA ARG A 853 37.88 20.52 23.44
C ARG A 853 37.26 21.45 24.45
N ARG A 854 37.74 21.39 25.72
CA ARG A 854 37.23 22.17 26.84
C ARG A 854 38.34 22.51 27.81
N PRO A 855 38.39 23.72 28.41
CA PRO A 855 39.34 24.03 29.46
C PRO A 855 38.94 23.36 30.80
N TYR A 856 39.98 22.90 31.53
CA TYR A 856 39.88 22.44 32.90
C TYR A 856 41.06 23.07 33.67
N ASP A 857 40.79 23.80 34.78
CA ASP A 857 41.79 24.48 35.56
C ASP A 857 42.73 25.36 34.71
N GLY A 858 42.12 26.08 33.75
CA GLY A 858 42.84 26.98 32.84
C GLY A 858 43.57 26.31 31.68
N LYS A 859 43.65 24.97 31.62
CA LYS A 859 44.31 24.20 30.56
C LYS A 859 43.32 23.62 29.59
N GLN A 860 43.55 23.74 28.28
CA GLN A 860 42.71 23.15 27.26
C GLN A 860 42.96 21.65 27.19
N GLU A 861 41.91 20.88 27.44
CA GLU A 861 41.88 19.45 27.23
C GLU A 861 41.11 19.04 25.97
N ARG A 862 41.58 17.98 25.35
CA ARG A 862 40.93 17.34 24.23
C ARG A 862 40.47 15.97 24.66
N HIS A 863 39.16 15.77 24.66
CA HIS A 863 38.53 14.47 24.97
C HIS A 863 37.95 13.87 23.69
N GLN A 864 38.34 12.64 23.38
CA GLN A 864 37.79 11.82 22.30
C GLN A 864 36.94 10.72 22.94
N ARG A 865 35.74 10.53 22.45
CA ARG A 865 34.81 9.51 22.99
C ARG A 865 34.12 8.77 21.88
N LEU A 866 34.14 7.44 21.97
CA LEU A 866 33.31 6.56 21.21
C LEU A 866 32.27 5.98 22.16
N ALA A 867 30.99 6.25 21.91
CA ALA A 867 29.86 5.75 22.68
C ALA A 867 29.02 4.81 21.83
N PHE A 868 28.47 3.76 22.45
CA PHE A 868 27.50 2.87 21.82
C PHE A 868 26.33 2.62 22.76
N ASP A 869 25.17 2.37 22.18
CA ASP A 869 23.98 1.94 22.88
C ASP A 869 23.27 0.84 22.05
N LEU A 870 22.67 -0.11 22.75
CA LEU A 870 21.86 -1.18 22.18
C LEU A 870 20.63 -1.36 23.05
N ASN A 871 19.47 -1.42 22.41
CA ASN A 871 18.22 -1.84 23.01
C ASN A 871 17.67 -3.00 22.20
N TYR A 872 17.41 -4.13 22.84
CA TYR A 872 16.89 -5.34 22.17
C TYR A 872 15.74 -5.94 22.96
N ARG A 873 14.61 -6.15 22.29
CA ARG A 873 13.44 -6.82 22.85
C ARG A 873 13.30 -8.23 22.28
N PHE A 874 13.00 -9.20 23.12
CA PHE A 874 13.00 -10.63 22.79
C PHE A 874 11.99 -11.45 23.60
#